data_8cd7c72655db9f4f0c3943066fe8592f
#
_entry.id   8cd7c72655db9f4f0c3943066fe8592f
#
_cell.length_a   1.000
_cell.length_b   1.000
_cell.length_c   1.000
_cell.angle_alpha   90.00
_cell.angle_beta   90.00
_cell.angle_gamma   90.00
#
_symmetry.space_group_name_H-M   'P 1'
#
loop_
_entity.id
_entity.type
_entity.pdbx_description
1 polymer ?
#
loop_
_entity_poly.entity_id
_entity_poly.type
_entity_poly.pdbx_seq_one_letter_code
_entity_poly.pdbx_strand_id
1 'polypeptide(L)'
;MTKSTFLLSGLSVLTALAFLALPGRLQAQDFRLNASGYFNRDGVDVMAFNDFYPEGHQGGISVLMHGRRVASNGDIRFEPTPGQWQPVPKQLGRKIEGERISTTLCFPDSSRHMTGFNPMIYPDVQLTYTVTLEPSGKGFLVTVDLDRPVPEVLAGRAGFNLEFFPGDLFGKPWLMDDRQGIFPQQPNSPLLSQESYVYQSVGDFKPARAPLADVKHLIGEGYSPYTADAVIAAPYAVGKCFTLRPDDPYTRLTIRSLTDAELKLYDGRMNHNNGWFVLRSELPAGVTKGAVKWYVEPNVVPGWTSPAVVQTSQVGYLPAQRKVAVIETDRREAALAEATLVRYDADGEHVVKAFPATRWEGQFLRYDYLKVDFSEISEEGLYRLRYGASASPIFRIASDVYDRGVWQPVIEYFLPVQMCHMKVMEKYRVWHDTCHMDDALMAPAGNHIDGYSQPADNGTRFEALEPVPGVNVGGWHDAGDDDVRGTTGNECYILTMAWENFHPEIDATAIDQARHHVEIHEPDGRNDILQQIEHGMLHVVNAYRALGRFSKGIITNNLRQYTLLGDTSTMSDGVPGNEDDRWIYADLSDGVGAAVNLAASARALRGFNDTLATQCVEIARETFARAEAAGGFPMGRLQLAVELYLTTGEQAYFDFILSNWDTVVAAAGYCGWYVARVEKQMEGQRKYRKQCAAFREALQRYRVMLDAQSAETPYGVPYRPSIWGAGWDIQSFGYRHYFLAKAYPDIFSPDQVLDALHFILGRHPGSNQASFAGGVGASSATVGYGLNRADWSYIPGGTVSGTALIRPDFPELLTFPYLWQQVEYVLGGGSSHYMFLVLAAKDLVGE
;
A
#
# COMPACT_ATOMS: atom_id res chain seq x y z
N MET A 1 -15.44 37.77 68.82
CA MET A 1 -15.47 37.42 70.24
C MET A 1 -14.74 36.09 70.42
N THR A 2 -13.66 36.27 71.16
CA THR A 2 -12.81 35.45 72.10
C THR A 2 -12.08 34.23 71.40
N LYS A 3 -10.77 34.35 71.16
CA LYS A 3 -9.56 34.31 72.05
C LYS A 3 -9.51 33.09 73.01
N SER A 4 -8.47 32.21 72.78
CA SER A 4 -7.46 31.76 73.74
C SER A 4 -6.65 30.60 73.16
N THR A 5 -5.39 30.64 72.85
CA THR A 5 -4.08 30.67 73.51
C THR A 5 -3.87 29.64 74.67
N PHE A 6 -2.86 28.77 74.50
CA PHE A 6 -1.78 28.36 75.40
C PHE A 6 -1.07 27.15 74.94
N LEU A 7 0.19 27.08 74.52
CA LEU A 7 1.50 27.23 75.16
C LEU A 7 2.14 25.90 75.65
N LEU A 8 3.31 25.59 74.97
CA LEU A 8 4.59 25.03 75.46
C LEU A 8 4.59 23.61 76.11
N SER A 9 5.44 22.65 75.72
CA SER A 9 6.89 22.65 75.70
C SER A 9 7.36 21.19 75.48
N GLY A 10 8.52 20.94 74.92
CA GLY A 10 9.17 19.60 74.90
C GLY A 10 10.32 19.53 73.94
N LEU A 11 11.50 19.92 74.38
CA LEU A 11 12.79 19.81 73.70
C LEU A 11 13.24 18.33 73.59
N SER A 12 13.53 17.81 72.46
CA SER A 12 14.42 16.64 72.29
C SER A 12 15.24 16.79 71.02
N VAL A 13 16.52 16.96 71.21
CA VAL A 13 17.55 16.99 70.24
C VAL A 13 17.77 15.58 69.71
N LEU A 14 17.57 15.37 68.42
CA LEU A 14 18.11 14.20 67.69
C LEU A 14 18.81 14.70 66.44
N THR A 15 20.13 14.58 66.48
CA THR A 15 21.05 14.78 65.38
C THR A 15 20.68 13.90 64.19
N ALA A 16 20.08 14.46 63.11
CA ALA A 16 19.94 13.82 61.86
C ALA A 16 21.12 14.24 60.94
N LEU A 17 21.96 13.31 60.59
CA LEU A 17 22.93 13.42 59.50
C LEU A 17 22.17 13.67 58.20
N ALA A 18 22.19 14.86 57.73
CA ALA A 18 21.77 15.21 56.40
C ALA A 18 22.76 14.64 55.38
N PHE A 19 22.44 13.55 54.76
CA PHE A 19 23.02 13.19 53.47
C PHE A 19 22.54 14.25 52.46
N LEU A 20 23.39 15.22 52.20
CA LEU A 20 23.28 16.04 50.99
C LEU A 20 23.49 15.10 49.78
N ALA A 21 22.42 14.50 49.28
CA ALA A 21 22.38 14.03 47.91
C ALA A 21 22.43 15.28 47.00
N LEU A 22 23.61 15.59 46.54
CA LEU A 22 23.75 16.44 45.38
C LEU A 22 22.85 15.88 44.28
N PRO A 23 21.93 16.65 43.70
CA PRO A 23 21.30 16.22 42.49
C PRO A 23 22.43 16.07 41.44
N GLY A 24 22.85 14.83 41.16
CA GLY A 24 23.64 14.55 40.00
C GLY A 24 22.90 15.21 38.83
N ARG A 25 23.52 16.24 38.25
CA ARG A 25 23.09 16.65 36.92
C ARG A 25 23.21 15.41 36.05
N LEU A 26 22.08 14.79 35.78
CA LEU A 26 21.94 13.89 34.66
C LEU A 26 22.45 14.70 33.46
N GLN A 27 23.72 14.50 33.09
CA GLN A 27 24.22 15.02 31.83
C GLN A 27 23.25 14.51 30.78
N ALA A 28 22.58 15.42 30.12
CA ALA A 28 21.70 15.06 29.01
C ALA A 28 22.53 14.23 28.03
N GLN A 29 22.19 12.96 27.92
CA GLN A 29 22.92 12.05 27.07
C GLN A 29 22.64 12.49 25.63
N ASP A 30 23.69 12.80 24.88
CA ASP A 30 23.55 13.21 23.46
C ASP A 30 23.05 12.04 22.62
N PHE A 31 22.47 12.33 21.45
CA PHE A 31 22.12 11.32 20.46
C PHE A 31 23.34 10.46 20.14
N ARG A 32 23.15 9.15 20.02
CA ARG A 32 24.21 8.20 19.67
C ARG A 32 23.82 7.39 18.44
N LEU A 33 24.80 7.10 17.64
CA LEU A 33 24.65 6.19 16.51
C LEU A 33 24.48 4.75 17.04
N ASN A 34 23.42 4.08 16.62
CA ASN A 34 23.21 2.67 16.96
C ASN A 34 23.79 1.70 15.92
N ALA A 35 23.75 0.40 16.23
CA ALA A 35 24.24 -0.64 15.33
C ALA A 35 23.52 -0.70 13.97
N SER A 36 22.30 -0.19 13.89
CA SER A 36 21.48 -0.13 12.66
C SER A 36 21.78 1.11 11.82
N GLY A 37 22.70 1.98 12.27
CA GLY A 37 23.19 3.12 11.50
C GLY A 37 22.29 4.35 11.51
N TYR A 38 21.50 4.57 12.56
CA TYR A 38 20.73 5.78 12.81
C TYR A 38 20.95 6.31 14.24
N PHE A 39 20.67 7.59 14.48
CA PHE A 39 20.77 8.15 15.81
C PHE A 39 19.55 7.74 16.65
N ASN A 40 19.83 7.35 17.90
CA ASN A 40 18.80 6.96 18.85
C ASN A 40 18.97 7.63 20.20
N ARG A 41 17.85 8.00 20.82
CA ARG A 41 17.78 8.47 22.19
C ARG A 41 16.36 8.38 22.75
N ASP A 42 16.14 7.55 23.78
CA ASP A 42 14.89 7.47 24.57
C ASP A 42 13.58 7.55 23.72
N GLY A 43 13.47 6.73 22.68
CA GLY A 43 12.29 6.70 21.81
C GLY A 43 12.29 7.74 20.68
N VAL A 44 13.37 8.49 20.52
CA VAL A 44 13.58 9.37 19.37
C VAL A 44 14.65 8.77 18.46
N ASP A 45 14.32 8.51 17.20
CA ASP A 45 15.22 7.99 16.18
C ASP A 45 15.34 8.97 15.03
N VAL A 46 16.57 9.17 14.53
CA VAL A 46 16.84 10.00 13.35
C VAL A 46 17.51 9.14 12.29
N MET A 47 16.74 8.82 11.27
CA MET A 47 17.18 8.02 10.12
C MET A 47 17.56 8.93 8.97
N ALA A 48 18.59 8.55 8.19
CA ALA A 48 19.07 9.36 7.08
C ALA A 48 19.37 8.48 5.88
N PHE A 49 18.59 8.62 4.82
CA PHE A 49 18.75 7.98 3.51
C PHE A 49 18.90 6.45 3.57
N ASN A 50 18.25 5.81 4.54
CA ASN A 50 18.13 4.35 4.61
C ASN A 50 16.92 3.85 3.84
N ASP A 51 15.94 4.70 3.65
CA ASP A 51 14.64 4.42 3.03
C ASP A 51 14.44 5.30 1.80
N PHE A 52 15.38 5.19 0.86
CA PHE A 52 15.39 6.00 -0.36
C PHE A 52 14.62 5.26 -1.47
N TYR A 53 13.47 5.76 -1.82
CA TYR A 53 12.66 5.26 -2.93
C TYR A 53 12.86 6.12 -4.18
N PRO A 54 13.05 5.50 -5.35
CA PRO A 54 13.25 6.25 -6.59
C PRO A 54 12.09 7.16 -7.02
N GLU A 55 10.90 6.87 -6.57
CA GLU A 55 9.66 7.58 -6.95
C GLU A 55 8.92 8.09 -5.72
N GLY A 56 9.51 7.92 -4.53
CA GLY A 56 8.80 8.07 -3.30
C GLY A 56 9.09 9.34 -2.53
N HIS A 57 8.18 9.58 -1.60
CA HIS A 57 8.22 10.61 -0.58
C HIS A 57 8.80 10.08 0.73
N GLN A 58 9.26 8.83 0.74
CA GLN A 58 9.67 8.12 1.94
C GLN A 58 11.19 8.10 2.15
N GLY A 59 11.92 8.86 1.32
CA GLY A 59 13.38 8.96 1.42
C GLY A 59 13.86 10.15 2.25
N GLY A 60 15.18 10.31 2.35
CA GLY A 60 15.82 11.44 3.02
C GLY A 60 15.96 11.28 4.53
N ILE A 61 15.80 12.38 5.27
CA ILE A 61 15.83 12.38 6.73
C ILE A 61 14.43 12.09 7.24
N SER A 62 14.33 11.11 8.15
CA SER A 62 13.11 10.81 8.89
C SER A 62 13.35 10.90 10.39
N VAL A 63 12.41 11.51 11.11
CA VAL A 63 12.46 11.66 12.58
C VAL A 63 11.28 10.90 13.17
N LEU A 64 11.59 9.82 13.88
CA LEU A 64 10.62 9.06 14.67
C LEU A 64 10.67 9.55 16.11
N MET A 65 9.51 9.83 16.69
CA MET A 65 9.41 10.27 18.09
C MET A 65 8.33 9.47 18.80
N HIS A 66 8.73 8.72 19.83
CA HIS A 66 7.83 8.01 20.72
C HIS A 66 6.80 7.14 19.98
N GLY A 67 7.30 6.34 19.02
CA GLY A 67 6.50 5.41 18.22
C GLY A 67 5.73 6.03 17.05
N ARG A 68 6.02 7.28 16.66
CA ARG A 68 5.41 7.97 15.51
C ARG A 68 6.46 8.56 14.60
N ARG A 69 6.25 8.53 13.30
CA ARG A 69 7.04 9.27 12.32
C ARG A 69 6.53 10.72 12.29
N VAL A 70 7.24 11.62 12.94
CA VAL A 70 6.86 13.02 13.09
C VAL A 70 7.27 13.84 11.88
N ALA A 71 8.43 13.51 11.27
CA ALA A 71 8.92 14.21 10.09
C ALA A 71 9.60 13.24 9.14
N SER A 72 9.57 13.52 7.84
CA SER A 72 10.12 12.69 6.77
C SER A 72 10.58 13.52 5.58
N ASN A 73 11.11 12.86 4.54
CA ASN A 73 11.48 13.46 3.26
C ASN A 73 12.48 14.62 3.36
N GLY A 74 13.38 14.55 4.36
CA GLY A 74 14.42 15.56 4.55
C GLY A 74 15.45 15.53 3.43
N ASP A 75 15.17 16.24 2.32
CA ASP A 75 16.01 16.29 1.13
C ASP A 75 15.77 17.58 0.32
N ILE A 76 16.54 17.77 -0.75
CA ILE A 76 16.35 18.88 -1.69
C ILE A 76 15.15 18.59 -2.59
N ARG A 77 14.31 19.60 -2.75
CA ARG A 77 13.18 19.65 -3.67
C ARG A 77 13.33 20.82 -4.64
N PHE A 78 12.76 20.70 -5.84
CA PHE A 78 12.99 21.64 -6.94
C PHE A 78 11.77 22.46 -7.34
N GLU A 79 10.62 22.19 -6.74
CA GLU A 79 9.41 22.96 -6.98
C GLU A 79 9.39 24.25 -6.15
N PRO A 80 8.87 25.35 -6.67
CA PRO A 80 8.73 26.61 -5.93
C PRO A 80 7.73 26.48 -4.78
N THR A 81 6.67 25.70 -4.98
CA THR A 81 5.73 25.26 -3.93
C THR A 81 5.85 23.76 -3.79
N PRO A 82 6.22 23.25 -2.61
CA PRO A 82 6.45 21.83 -2.43
C PRO A 82 5.19 21.01 -2.72
N GLY A 83 5.34 20.03 -3.58
CA GLY A 83 4.33 19.06 -3.93
C GLY A 83 4.88 17.64 -3.76
N GLN A 84 4.19 16.67 -4.32
CA GLN A 84 4.51 15.28 -4.15
C GLN A 84 5.46 14.72 -5.20
N TRP A 85 5.25 15.08 -6.46
CA TRP A 85 5.97 14.50 -7.58
C TRP A 85 7.13 15.35 -8.03
N GLN A 86 8.31 14.73 -8.15
CA GLN A 86 9.49 15.35 -8.74
C GLN A 86 10.49 14.29 -9.21
N PRO A 87 11.41 14.63 -10.13
CA PRO A 87 12.54 13.79 -10.45
C PRO A 87 13.40 13.50 -9.22
N VAL A 88 13.90 12.28 -9.10
CA VAL A 88 14.63 11.77 -7.95
C VAL A 88 16.13 11.92 -8.15
N PRO A 89 16.92 12.36 -7.15
CA PRO A 89 18.37 12.33 -7.22
C PRO A 89 18.91 10.90 -7.13
N LYS A 90 20.06 10.66 -7.72
CA LYS A 90 20.82 9.43 -7.58
C LYS A 90 21.67 9.47 -6.32
N GLN A 91 21.51 8.51 -5.44
CA GLN A 91 22.38 8.34 -4.29
C GLN A 91 23.73 7.77 -4.73
N LEU A 92 24.79 8.56 -4.57
CA LEU A 92 26.16 8.18 -4.92
C LEU A 92 26.88 7.44 -3.80
N GLY A 93 26.48 7.67 -2.55
CA GLY A 93 27.04 6.98 -1.41
C GLY A 93 26.57 7.54 -0.07
N ARG A 94 26.52 6.67 0.93
CA ARG A 94 26.26 7.00 2.33
C ARG A 94 27.44 6.56 3.17
N LYS A 95 27.96 7.44 4.03
CA LYS A 95 29.11 7.20 4.90
C LYS A 95 28.74 7.48 6.35
N ILE A 96 29.34 6.71 7.24
CA ILE A 96 29.30 6.92 8.69
C ILE A 96 30.73 7.06 9.16
N GLU A 97 31.05 8.20 9.75
CA GLU A 97 32.40 8.54 10.29
C GLU A 97 32.24 9.03 11.73
N GLY A 98 32.55 8.16 12.70
CA GLY A 98 32.25 8.44 14.09
C GLY A 98 30.75 8.56 14.32
N GLU A 99 30.32 9.68 14.88
CA GLU A 99 28.89 10.01 15.10
C GLU A 99 28.31 10.88 13.96
N ARG A 100 28.93 10.88 12.78
CA ARG A 100 28.48 11.66 11.62
C ARG A 100 27.95 10.74 10.53
N ILE A 101 26.76 11.06 10.00
CA ILE A 101 26.18 10.43 8.81
C ILE A 101 26.23 11.43 7.67
N SER A 102 26.79 11.07 6.53
CA SER A 102 26.78 11.89 5.31
C SER A 102 26.32 11.08 4.11
N THR A 103 25.47 11.69 3.30
CA THR A 103 24.96 11.08 2.07
C THR A 103 25.16 12.05 0.92
N THR A 104 25.83 11.58 -0.13
CA THR A 104 26.04 12.35 -1.36
C THR A 104 25.05 11.91 -2.41
N LEU A 105 24.36 12.87 -3.01
CA LEU A 105 23.37 12.68 -4.05
C LEU A 105 23.70 13.52 -5.27
N CYS A 106 23.30 13.04 -6.45
CA CYS A 106 23.47 13.75 -7.71
C CYS A 106 22.10 13.91 -8.38
N PHE A 107 21.79 15.13 -8.77
CA PHE A 107 20.59 15.43 -9.54
C PHE A 107 20.97 15.95 -10.94
N PRO A 108 20.30 15.50 -11.98
CA PRO A 108 19.31 14.44 -12.00
C PRO A 108 19.93 13.04 -12.01
N ASP A 109 19.13 12.02 -11.75
CA ASP A 109 19.47 10.65 -12.16
C ASP A 109 19.08 10.47 -13.63
N SER A 110 19.97 10.82 -14.54
CA SER A 110 19.70 10.79 -15.98
C SER A 110 19.34 9.40 -16.52
N SER A 111 19.66 8.33 -15.79
CA SER A 111 19.27 6.97 -16.15
C SER A 111 17.75 6.74 -16.04
N ARG A 112 17.05 7.64 -15.37
CA ARG A 112 15.60 7.57 -15.16
C ARG A 112 14.80 8.48 -16.07
N HIS A 113 15.45 9.26 -16.92
CA HIS A 113 14.75 10.14 -17.84
C HIS A 113 13.78 9.35 -18.72
N MET A 114 12.48 9.69 -18.65
CA MET A 114 11.41 9.02 -19.39
C MET A 114 11.35 7.49 -19.19
N THR A 115 11.84 6.99 -18.05
CA THR A 115 11.80 5.58 -17.67
C THR A 115 11.10 5.40 -16.33
N GLY A 116 10.91 4.13 -15.92
CA GLY A 116 10.23 3.81 -14.68
C GLY A 116 8.71 3.72 -14.85
N PHE A 117 8.01 3.77 -13.75
CA PHE A 117 6.55 3.66 -13.74
C PHE A 117 5.91 4.92 -14.34
N ASN A 118 6.33 6.11 -13.88
CA ASN A 118 5.91 7.39 -14.44
C ASN A 118 7.02 8.01 -15.29
N PRO A 119 6.72 8.45 -16.51
CA PRO A 119 7.71 9.02 -17.43
C PRO A 119 8.02 10.46 -17.05
N MET A 120 8.93 10.65 -16.09
CA MET A 120 9.36 11.97 -15.66
C MET A 120 10.47 12.51 -16.56
N ILE A 121 10.38 13.78 -16.92
CA ILE A 121 11.43 14.51 -17.61
C ILE A 121 12.44 14.97 -16.57
N TYR A 122 13.63 14.38 -16.63
CA TYR A 122 14.76 14.83 -15.82
C TYR A 122 15.45 16.01 -16.54
N PRO A 123 15.47 17.18 -15.91
CA PRO A 123 16.03 18.36 -16.57
C PRO A 123 17.52 18.24 -16.79
N ASP A 124 18.04 18.91 -17.82
CA ASP A 124 19.47 18.98 -18.11
C ASP A 124 20.17 19.96 -17.15
N VAL A 125 20.17 19.60 -15.90
CA VAL A 125 20.80 20.33 -14.79
C VAL A 125 21.61 19.35 -13.99
N GLN A 126 22.87 19.69 -13.70
CA GLN A 126 23.71 18.85 -12.85
C GLN A 126 23.99 19.56 -11.52
N LEU A 127 23.62 18.94 -10.44
CA LEU A 127 23.86 19.39 -9.08
C LEU A 127 24.17 18.19 -8.19
N THR A 128 25.40 18.13 -7.69
CA THR A 128 25.80 17.17 -6.66
C THR A 128 25.78 17.86 -5.31
N TYR A 129 25.20 17.23 -4.32
CA TYR A 129 25.12 17.77 -2.98
C TYR A 129 25.32 16.69 -1.93
N THR A 130 25.73 17.10 -0.74
CA THR A 130 25.91 16.22 0.41
C THR A 130 25.07 16.72 1.56
N VAL A 131 24.24 15.83 2.12
CA VAL A 131 23.51 16.07 3.35
C VAL A 131 24.25 15.38 4.48
N THR A 132 24.60 16.15 5.52
CA THR A 132 25.34 15.67 6.68
C THR A 132 24.55 15.89 7.97
N LEU A 133 24.49 14.84 8.80
CA LEU A 133 23.87 14.87 10.12
C LEU A 133 24.92 14.62 11.20
N GLU A 134 24.90 15.47 12.24
CA GLU A 134 25.79 15.35 13.40
C GLU A 134 25.04 15.61 14.69
N PRO A 135 25.17 14.78 15.73
CA PRO A 135 24.61 15.08 17.05
C PRO A 135 25.15 16.41 17.59
N SER A 136 24.32 17.18 18.25
CA SER A 136 24.72 18.47 18.84
C SER A 136 23.84 18.77 20.05
N GLY A 137 24.34 18.58 21.25
CA GLY A 137 23.61 18.83 22.50
C GLY A 137 22.30 18.04 22.60
N LYS A 138 21.18 18.73 22.67
CA LYS A 138 19.85 18.10 22.77
C LYS A 138 19.26 17.66 21.43
N GLY A 139 19.91 18.02 20.33
CA GLY A 139 19.41 17.75 18.98
C GLY A 139 20.53 17.31 18.05
N PHE A 140 20.37 17.65 16.78
CA PHE A 140 21.35 17.36 15.75
C PHE A 140 21.41 18.48 14.73
N LEU A 141 22.55 18.58 14.05
CA LEU A 141 22.76 19.51 12.94
C LEU A 141 22.46 18.78 11.63
N VAL A 142 21.77 19.45 10.73
CA VAL A 142 21.66 19.10 9.32
C VAL A 142 22.41 20.14 8.51
N THR A 143 23.38 19.70 7.72
CA THR A 143 24.16 20.58 6.84
C THR A 143 24.05 20.10 5.41
N VAL A 144 23.73 21.02 4.49
CA VAL A 144 23.70 20.76 3.05
C VAL A 144 24.85 21.51 2.38
N ASP A 145 25.73 20.77 1.75
CA ASP A 145 26.83 21.28 0.92
C ASP A 145 26.55 20.97 -0.55
N LEU A 146 26.82 21.93 -1.43
CA LEU A 146 26.69 21.79 -2.88
C LEU A 146 28.09 21.72 -3.52
N ASP A 147 28.23 20.97 -4.62
CA ASP A 147 29.50 20.92 -5.40
C ASP A 147 29.73 22.18 -6.21
N ARG A 148 28.66 22.87 -6.56
CA ARG A 148 28.64 24.13 -7.31
C ARG A 148 27.47 25.01 -6.88
N PRO A 149 27.47 26.32 -7.17
CA PRO A 149 26.31 27.17 -6.95
C PRO A 149 25.05 26.63 -7.63
N VAL A 150 23.89 26.89 -7.02
CA VAL A 150 22.60 26.51 -7.61
C VAL A 150 22.48 27.05 -9.03
N PRO A 151 22.20 26.19 -10.03
CA PRO A 151 21.97 26.65 -11.40
C PRO A 151 20.85 27.71 -11.47
N GLU A 152 20.99 28.65 -12.40
CA GLU A 152 20.06 29.79 -12.53
C GLU A 152 18.59 29.33 -12.70
N VAL A 153 18.38 28.25 -13.46
CA VAL A 153 17.04 27.63 -13.67
C VAL A 153 16.41 27.11 -12.38
N LEU A 154 17.19 26.82 -11.36
CA LEU A 154 16.72 26.36 -10.05
C LEU A 154 16.71 27.46 -8.97
N ALA A 155 17.19 28.68 -9.30
CA ALA A 155 17.23 29.79 -8.37
C ALA A 155 15.82 30.22 -7.96
N GLY A 156 15.55 30.29 -6.65
CA GLY A 156 14.21 30.58 -6.09
C GLY A 156 13.22 29.39 -6.18
N ARG A 157 13.65 28.25 -6.73
CA ARG A 157 12.84 27.03 -6.85
C ARG A 157 13.34 25.93 -5.94
N ALA A 158 14.64 25.66 -5.97
CA ALA A 158 15.23 24.60 -5.18
C ALA A 158 15.30 24.95 -3.68
N GLY A 159 14.93 24.01 -2.83
CA GLY A 159 15.02 24.18 -1.39
C GLY A 159 15.20 22.85 -0.68
N PHE A 160 15.73 22.90 0.54
CA PHE A 160 15.78 21.76 1.44
C PHE A 160 14.48 21.70 2.25
N ASN A 161 13.79 20.58 2.20
CA ASN A 161 12.51 20.36 2.84
C ASN A 161 12.62 19.41 4.04
N LEU A 162 11.63 19.50 4.94
CA LEU A 162 11.23 18.45 5.85
C LEU A 162 9.70 18.43 5.89
N GLU A 163 9.11 17.27 5.77
CA GLU A 163 7.67 17.11 5.54
C GLU A 163 6.99 16.44 6.73
N PHE A 164 5.73 16.84 6.99
CA PHE A 164 4.94 16.39 8.14
C PHE A 164 3.60 15.83 7.67
N PHE A 165 3.25 14.65 8.15
CA PHE A 165 2.03 13.97 7.75
C PHE A 165 0.77 14.74 8.21
N PRO A 166 -0.11 15.17 7.30
CA PRO A 166 -1.24 16.05 7.64
C PRO A 166 -2.25 15.44 8.58
N GLY A 167 -2.54 14.14 8.45
CA GLY A 167 -3.53 13.45 9.25
C GLY A 167 -3.27 13.52 10.77
N ASP A 168 -2.01 13.59 11.17
CA ASP A 168 -1.62 13.74 12.59
C ASP A 168 -1.69 15.18 13.09
N LEU A 169 -1.81 16.16 12.17
CA LEU A 169 -1.63 17.58 12.49
C LEU A 169 -2.90 18.41 12.43
N PHE A 170 -3.98 17.91 11.86
CA PHE A 170 -5.23 18.69 11.78
C PHE A 170 -5.68 19.21 13.15
N GLY A 171 -5.92 20.53 13.25
CA GLY A 171 -6.30 21.19 14.48
C GLY A 171 -5.16 21.32 15.50
N LYS A 172 -3.91 21.01 15.15
CA LYS A 172 -2.75 21.09 16.04
C LYS A 172 -1.95 22.38 15.84
N PRO A 173 -1.33 22.92 16.91
CA PRO A 173 -0.62 24.18 16.86
C PRO A 173 0.79 24.07 16.29
N TRP A 174 1.25 25.19 15.71
CA TRP A 174 2.63 25.45 15.35
C TRP A 174 3.06 26.88 15.74
N LEU A 175 4.35 27.09 15.91
CA LEU A 175 4.96 28.41 16.14
C LEU A 175 6.04 28.66 15.11
N MET A 176 6.16 29.92 14.64
CA MET A 176 7.22 30.41 13.79
C MET A 176 7.67 31.77 14.28
N ASP A 177 8.82 31.81 15.00
CA ASP A 177 9.28 33.00 15.75
C ASP A 177 8.17 33.52 16.70
N ASP A 178 7.62 34.71 16.45
CA ASP A 178 6.52 35.32 17.21
C ASP A 178 5.12 35.05 16.63
N ARG A 179 5.05 34.31 15.51
CA ARG A 179 3.78 33.90 14.89
C ARG A 179 3.34 32.54 15.40
N GLN A 180 2.05 32.35 15.42
CA GLN A 180 1.43 31.08 15.80
C GLN A 180 0.27 30.76 14.84
N GLY A 181 0.00 29.46 14.71
CA GLY A 181 -1.14 28.98 13.91
C GLY A 181 -1.58 27.59 14.26
N ILE A 182 -2.61 27.16 13.58
CA ILE A 182 -3.19 25.82 13.69
C ILE A 182 -3.19 25.23 12.27
N PHE A 183 -2.74 23.97 12.15
CA PHE A 183 -2.80 23.25 10.87
C PHE A 183 -4.27 23.02 10.44
N PRO A 184 -4.68 23.52 9.26
CA PRO A 184 -6.06 23.40 8.82
C PRO A 184 -6.34 22.00 8.28
N GLN A 185 -7.57 21.54 8.44
CA GLN A 185 -8.01 20.29 7.81
C GLN A 185 -8.14 20.45 6.29
N GLN A 186 -8.72 21.56 5.83
CA GLN A 186 -8.82 21.87 4.40
C GLN A 186 -7.64 22.73 3.93
N PRO A 187 -7.08 22.48 2.73
CA PRO A 187 -6.10 23.37 2.13
C PRO A 187 -6.66 24.80 2.02
N ASN A 188 -5.92 25.81 2.49
CA ASN A 188 -6.41 27.18 2.54
C ASN A 188 -5.32 28.24 2.39
N SER A 189 -4.13 27.90 1.89
CA SER A 189 -3.09 28.89 1.64
C SER A 189 -3.52 29.88 0.57
N PRO A 190 -3.23 31.19 0.72
CA PRO A 190 -3.40 32.13 -0.36
C PRO A 190 -2.51 31.76 -1.56
N LEU A 191 -2.98 32.08 -2.77
CA LEU A 191 -2.18 31.90 -3.98
C LEU A 191 -1.29 33.13 -4.20
N LEU A 192 0.00 32.91 -4.49
CA LEU A 192 0.95 33.98 -4.84
C LEU A 192 0.79 34.40 -6.29
N SER A 193 0.72 33.44 -7.19
CA SER A 193 0.59 33.72 -8.62
C SER A 193 -0.06 32.55 -9.31
N GLN A 194 -0.76 32.85 -10.40
CA GLN A 194 -1.25 31.86 -11.34
C GLN A 194 -0.67 32.11 -12.75
N GLU A 195 0.27 33.00 -12.91
CA GLU A 195 0.83 33.34 -14.22
C GLU A 195 1.69 32.22 -14.80
N SER A 196 2.35 31.45 -13.95
CA SER A 196 3.10 30.26 -14.34
C SER A 196 2.24 29.00 -14.40
N TYR A 197 0.98 29.16 -14.12
CA TYR A 197 0.03 28.08 -14.07
C TYR A 197 -0.36 27.64 -15.47
N VAL A 198 -0.19 26.38 -15.71
CA VAL A 198 -0.44 25.80 -17.01
C VAL A 198 -1.27 24.55 -16.87
N TYR A 199 -2.47 24.64 -17.38
CA TYR A 199 -3.15 23.45 -17.82
C TYR A 199 -3.11 23.39 -19.29
N GLN A 200 -2.87 22.24 -19.82
CA GLN A 200 -3.34 21.94 -21.13
C GLN A 200 -3.83 20.54 -21.19
N SER A 201 -4.99 20.44 -21.60
CA SER A 201 -5.56 19.22 -22.10
C SER A 201 -5.61 19.25 -23.61
N VAL A 202 -5.89 18.14 -24.16
CA VAL A 202 -6.22 17.98 -25.58
C VAL A 202 -7.56 18.66 -25.84
N GLY A 203 -7.79 19.13 -27.05
CA GLY A 203 -9.03 19.75 -27.43
C GLY A 203 -9.14 21.26 -27.17
N ASP A 204 -10.33 21.75 -26.88
CA ASP A 204 -10.63 23.17 -26.78
C ASP A 204 -10.30 23.82 -25.45
N PHE A 205 -9.99 23.04 -24.43
CA PHE A 205 -9.57 23.58 -23.15
C PHE A 205 -8.19 24.20 -23.27
N LYS A 206 -8.12 25.50 -23.13
CA LYS A 206 -6.89 26.28 -23.23
C LYS A 206 -6.61 26.99 -21.92
N PRO A 207 -5.44 26.80 -21.35
CA PRO A 207 -5.02 27.60 -20.21
C PRO A 207 -4.84 29.06 -20.64
N ALA A 208 -5.32 29.97 -19.80
CA ALA A 208 -5.27 31.40 -20.13
C ALA A 208 -3.89 32.02 -19.96
N ARG A 209 -2.88 31.31 -19.37
CA ARG A 209 -1.78 32.03 -18.72
C ARG A 209 -0.37 31.60 -19.02
N ALA A 210 -0.12 30.48 -19.67
CA ALA A 210 1.25 30.07 -19.90
C ALA A 210 1.56 29.74 -21.34
N PRO A 211 2.82 29.83 -21.73
CA PRO A 211 3.25 29.36 -23.04
C PRO A 211 2.89 27.90 -23.23
N LEU A 212 2.18 27.60 -24.31
CA LEU A 212 1.78 26.22 -24.61
C LEU A 212 2.97 25.25 -24.74
N ALA A 213 4.15 25.76 -25.10
CA ALA A 213 5.35 24.97 -25.18
C ALA A 213 5.73 24.28 -23.87
N ASP A 214 5.39 24.92 -22.73
CA ASP A 214 5.74 24.37 -21.41
C ASP A 214 4.76 23.29 -20.96
N VAL A 215 3.61 23.19 -21.61
CA VAL A 215 2.51 22.31 -21.19
C VAL A 215 2.57 20.93 -21.79
N LYS A 216 3.16 20.81 -22.95
CA LYS A 216 3.22 19.53 -23.69
C LYS A 216 3.80 18.39 -22.86
N HIS A 217 4.63 18.71 -21.87
CA HIS A 217 5.23 17.74 -20.95
C HIS A 217 4.23 17.09 -20.01
N LEU A 218 3.02 17.63 -19.90
CA LEU A 218 1.93 17.04 -19.12
C LEU A 218 1.08 16.08 -19.94
N ILE A 219 1.31 15.99 -21.24
CA ILE A 219 0.49 15.20 -22.18
C ILE A 219 1.36 14.12 -22.81
N GLY A 220 1.50 12.98 -22.15
CA GLY A 220 2.15 11.80 -22.71
C GLY A 220 3.65 11.92 -23.01
N GLU A 221 4.24 13.10 -22.87
CA GLU A 221 5.68 13.36 -23.08
C GLU A 221 6.49 13.30 -21.77
N GLY A 222 5.84 13.05 -20.66
CA GLY A 222 6.42 12.99 -19.33
C GLY A 222 6.12 14.22 -18.47
N TYR A 223 6.26 14.04 -17.17
CA TYR A 223 6.06 15.07 -16.17
C TYR A 223 7.34 15.91 -16.00
N SER A 224 7.20 17.23 -15.96
CA SER A 224 8.33 18.13 -15.72
C SER A 224 8.08 18.99 -14.48
N PRO A 225 9.00 19.01 -13.50
CA PRO A 225 8.86 19.86 -12.33
C PRO A 225 8.93 21.36 -12.63
N TYR A 226 9.37 21.75 -13.82
CA TYR A 226 9.41 23.15 -14.24
C TYR A 226 8.09 23.68 -14.77
N THR A 227 7.22 22.80 -15.21
CA THR A 227 5.95 23.15 -15.85
C THR A 227 4.74 22.62 -15.08
N ALA A 228 4.95 21.79 -14.07
CA ALA A 228 3.90 21.14 -13.31
C ALA A 228 3.35 21.95 -12.15
N ASP A 229 3.90 23.13 -11.87
CA ASP A 229 3.42 24.01 -10.79
C ASP A 229 2.12 24.69 -11.18
N ALA A 230 1.05 23.93 -11.10
CA ALA A 230 -0.29 24.42 -11.41
C ALA A 230 -0.73 25.51 -10.42
N VAL A 231 -0.26 25.44 -9.19
CA VAL A 231 -0.63 26.37 -8.11
C VAL A 231 0.62 26.76 -7.33
N ILE A 232 0.87 28.07 -7.20
CA ILE A 232 1.92 28.59 -6.34
C ILE A 232 1.29 29.15 -5.08
N ALA A 233 1.40 28.42 -3.99
CA ALA A 233 0.83 28.79 -2.70
C ALA A 233 1.81 29.65 -1.89
N ALA A 234 1.26 30.62 -1.13
CA ALA A 234 2.02 31.35 -0.15
C ALA A 234 2.35 30.46 1.07
N PRO A 235 3.53 30.63 1.70
CA PRO A 235 3.77 29.99 2.98
C PRO A 235 2.84 30.54 4.05
N TYR A 236 2.44 29.72 5.01
CA TYR A 236 1.68 30.16 6.19
C TYR A 236 2.49 31.13 7.05
N ALA A 237 3.77 30.87 7.16
CA ALA A 237 4.70 31.66 7.94
C ALA A 237 6.13 31.57 7.39
N VAL A 238 6.89 32.63 7.66
CA VAL A 238 8.31 32.73 7.35
C VAL A 238 9.03 33.21 8.61
N GLY A 239 10.16 32.60 8.93
CA GLY A 239 10.94 32.94 10.12
C GLY A 239 12.24 32.14 10.24
N LYS A 240 12.84 32.14 11.41
CA LYS A 240 14.13 31.50 11.70
C LYS A 240 14.01 30.30 12.65
N CYS A 241 12.93 30.25 13.44
CA CYS A 241 12.70 29.21 14.42
C CYS A 241 11.26 28.69 14.29
N PHE A 242 11.12 27.43 13.94
CA PHE A 242 9.83 26.74 13.82
C PHE A 242 9.69 25.71 14.95
N THR A 243 8.49 25.64 15.56
CA THR A 243 8.14 24.59 16.51
C THR A 243 6.85 23.91 16.12
N LEU A 244 6.94 22.63 15.78
CA LEU A 244 5.82 21.74 15.58
C LEU A 244 5.30 21.26 16.93
N ARG A 245 3.95 21.21 17.09
CA ARG A 245 3.28 20.66 18.27
C ARG A 245 3.87 21.13 19.60
N PRO A 246 3.89 22.45 19.85
CA PRO A 246 4.36 22.97 21.15
C PRO A 246 3.55 22.46 22.34
N ASP A 247 2.33 21.98 22.11
CA ASP A 247 1.38 21.43 23.08
C ASP A 247 1.69 19.99 23.51
N ASP A 248 2.45 19.23 22.72
CA ASP A 248 2.63 17.79 22.95
C ASP A 248 4.11 17.41 23.15
N PRO A 249 4.52 17.01 24.35
CA PRO A 249 5.91 16.64 24.60
C PRO A 249 6.39 15.40 23.84
N TYR A 250 5.48 14.56 23.32
CA TYR A 250 5.84 13.36 22.61
C TYR A 250 6.11 13.59 21.12
N THR A 251 5.65 14.69 20.55
CA THR A 251 5.82 15.02 19.13
C THR A 251 6.36 16.42 18.88
N ARG A 252 6.71 17.17 19.94
CA ARG A 252 7.27 18.52 19.79
C ARG A 252 8.65 18.49 19.15
N LEU A 253 8.78 19.16 18.01
CA LEU A 253 10.00 19.26 17.23
C LEU A 253 10.30 20.74 16.95
N THR A 254 11.50 21.21 17.35
CA THR A 254 11.94 22.58 17.09
C THR A 254 13.06 22.58 16.06
N ILE A 255 12.97 23.44 15.05
CA ILE A 255 13.93 23.57 13.96
C ILE A 255 14.36 25.05 13.88
N ARG A 256 15.67 25.28 13.86
CA ARG A 256 16.26 26.64 13.71
C ARG A 256 17.16 26.68 12.50
N SER A 257 16.99 27.68 11.66
CA SER A 257 17.96 28.01 10.63
C SER A 257 19.17 28.67 11.26
N LEU A 258 20.35 28.16 10.96
CA LEU A 258 21.64 28.70 11.43
C LEU A 258 22.36 29.51 10.33
N THR A 259 21.69 29.76 9.21
CA THR A 259 22.15 30.59 8.08
C THR A 259 21.20 31.76 7.88
N ASP A 260 21.49 32.62 6.91
CA ASP A 260 20.57 33.70 6.52
C ASP A 260 19.32 33.22 5.80
N ALA A 261 19.29 31.95 5.32
CA ALA A 261 18.10 31.35 4.72
C ALA A 261 16.99 31.20 5.77
N GLU A 262 15.80 31.66 5.41
CA GLU A 262 14.61 31.55 6.25
C GLU A 262 13.98 30.17 6.17
N LEU A 263 13.21 29.82 7.21
CA LEU A 263 12.29 28.70 7.22
C LEU A 263 10.93 29.19 6.70
N LYS A 264 10.34 28.47 5.77
CA LYS A 264 9.01 28.73 5.21
C LYS A 264 8.11 27.52 5.44
N LEU A 265 6.93 27.73 6.04
CA LEU A 265 5.96 26.66 6.29
C LEU A 265 4.88 26.68 5.21
N TYR A 266 4.73 25.60 4.49
CA TYR A 266 3.77 25.44 3.39
C TYR A 266 2.74 24.36 3.65
N ASP A 267 1.61 24.48 2.96
CA ASP A 267 0.66 23.40 2.74
C ASP A 267 0.89 22.75 1.37
N GLY A 268 1.58 21.62 1.33
CA GLY A 268 1.86 20.91 0.08
C GLY A 268 0.62 20.36 -0.63
N ARG A 269 -0.53 20.26 0.07
CA ARG A 269 -1.80 19.84 -0.50
C ARG A 269 -2.41 20.85 -1.46
N MET A 270 -1.97 22.11 -1.40
CA MET A 270 -2.37 23.14 -2.36
C MET A 270 -1.93 22.78 -3.77
N ASN A 271 -0.83 22.05 -3.91
CA ASN A 271 -0.29 21.64 -5.21
C ASN A 271 -0.73 20.24 -5.61
N HIS A 272 -0.88 19.37 -4.60
CA HIS A 272 -1.24 17.99 -4.82
C HIS A 272 -2.06 17.44 -3.64
N ASN A 273 -3.17 16.75 -3.89
CA ASN A 273 -4.04 16.26 -2.82
C ASN A 273 -3.39 15.26 -1.85
N ASN A 274 -2.32 14.59 -2.26
CA ASN A 274 -1.48 13.75 -1.40
C ASN A 274 -0.30 14.52 -0.78
N GLY A 275 -0.22 15.82 -0.96
CA GLY A 275 0.83 16.65 -0.38
C GLY A 275 0.79 16.66 1.14
N TRP A 276 1.95 16.94 1.74
CA TRP A 276 2.13 17.06 3.19
C TRP A 276 2.33 18.52 3.59
N PHE A 277 2.26 18.84 4.87
CA PHE A 277 2.79 20.11 5.33
C PHE A 277 4.30 20.11 5.24
N VAL A 278 4.90 21.21 4.80
CA VAL A 278 6.32 21.26 4.46
C VAL A 278 7.00 22.44 5.12
N LEU A 279 8.08 22.18 5.85
CA LEU A 279 9.02 23.23 6.25
C LEU A 279 10.19 23.24 5.25
N ARG A 280 10.52 24.43 4.73
CA ARG A 280 11.50 24.59 3.67
C ARG A 280 12.45 25.76 3.91
N SER A 281 13.73 25.56 3.54
CA SER A 281 14.67 26.67 3.28
C SER A 281 15.09 26.62 1.82
N GLU A 282 14.93 27.74 1.11
CA GLU A 282 15.44 27.89 -0.25
C GLU A 282 16.98 27.83 -0.26
N LEU A 283 17.53 27.23 -1.30
CA LEU A 283 19.00 27.22 -1.51
C LEU A 283 19.47 28.60 -1.94
N PRO A 284 20.37 29.26 -1.18
CA PRO A 284 20.79 30.61 -1.51
C PRO A 284 21.70 30.61 -2.75
N ALA A 285 21.53 31.58 -3.62
CA ALA A 285 22.35 31.75 -4.81
C ALA A 285 23.84 31.98 -4.43
N GLY A 286 24.74 31.31 -5.14
CA GLY A 286 26.17 31.49 -4.98
C GLY A 286 26.82 30.81 -3.75
N VAL A 287 26.04 30.21 -2.85
CA VAL A 287 26.54 29.54 -1.65
C VAL A 287 26.67 28.04 -1.93
N THR A 288 27.84 27.46 -1.65
CA THR A 288 28.13 26.05 -1.82
C THR A 288 28.40 25.32 -0.51
N LYS A 289 28.94 25.99 0.51
CA LYS A 289 29.21 25.39 1.83
C LYS A 289 28.20 25.85 2.86
N GLY A 290 27.58 24.88 3.52
CA GLY A 290 26.50 25.15 4.46
C GLY A 290 25.34 25.93 3.80
N ALA A 291 25.00 25.62 2.56
CA ALA A 291 23.92 26.28 1.83
C ALA A 291 22.59 26.23 2.63
N VAL A 292 22.37 25.11 3.33
CA VAL A 292 21.40 25.01 4.43
C VAL A 292 22.12 24.49 5.66
N LYS A 293 21.85 25.08 6.81
CA LYS A 293 22.29 24.55 8.09
C LYS A 293 21.18 24.73 9.12
N TRP A 294 20.60 23.60 9.53
CA TRP A 294 19.54 23.56 10.52
C TRP A 294 20.01 22.93 11.82
N TYR A 295 19.58 23.47 12.94
CA TYR A 295 19.58 22.76 14.22
C TYR A 295 18.19 22.21 14.48
N VAL A 296 18.10 20.89 14.60
CA VAL A 296 16.87 20.15 14.80
C VAL A 296 16.86 19.57 16.22
N GLU A 297 15.89 19.96 17.02
CA GLU A 297 15.76 19.59 18.42
C GLU A 297 14.40 18.89 18.67
N PRO A 298 14.35 17.54 18.53
CA PRO A 298 13.20 16.78 18.96
C PRO A 298 13.13 16.75 20.49
N ASN A 299 11.94 16.86 21.05
CA ASN A 299 11.78 16.76 22.50
C ASN A 299 11.88 15.30 22.93
N VAL A 300 12.89 14.98 23.71
CA VAL A 300 13.12 13.62 24.25
C VAL A 300 12.42 13.49 25.60
N VAL A 301 11.59 12.48 25.77
CA VAL A 301 11.00 12.10 27.06
C VAL A 301 11.91 11.06 27.72
N PRO A 302 12.65 11.43 28.79
CA PRO A 302 13.63 10.52 29.39
C PRO A 302 13.00 9.21 29.85
N GLY A 303 13.65 8.09 29.51
CA GLY A 303 13.21 6.76 29.91
C GLY A 303 11.94 6.27 29.20
N TRP A 304 11.52 6.92 28.14
CA TRP A 304 10.35 6.46 27.38
C TRP A 304 10.59 5.08 26.78
N THR A 305 9.60 4.21 26.90
CA THR A 305 9.54 2.89 26.28
C THR A 305 8.24 2.76 25.48
N SER A 306 8.27 1.97 24.43
CA SER A 306 7.07 1.72 23.61
C SER A 306 6.05 0.91 24.41
N PRO A 307 4.80 1.36 24.55
CA PRO A 307 3.75 0.54 25.15
C PRO A 307 3.60 -0.79 24.41
N ALA A 308 3.32 -1.86 25.16
CA ALA A 308 3.03 -3.15 24.55
C ALA A 308 1.80 -3.06 23.65
N VAL A 309 1.84 -3.75 22.50
CA VAL A 309 0.74 -3.82 21.54
C VAL A 309 0.23 -5.24 21.48
N VAL A 310 -1.05 -5.46 21.80
CA VAL A 310 -1.69 -6.79 21.81
C VAL A 310 -2.47 -6.97 20.51
N GLN A 311 -1.95 -7.77 19.60
CA GLN A 311 -2.42 -7.90 18.21
C GLN A 311 -3.27 -9.17 18.06
N THR A 312 -4.52 -8.98 17.64
CA THR A 312 -5.51 -10.05 17.40
C THR A 312 -6.25 -9.77 16.11
N SER A 313 -7.04 -10.73 15.61
CA SER A 313 -8.00 -10.45 14.53
C SER A 313 -9.02 -9.40 14.97
N GLN A 314 -9.24 -8.39 14.15
CA GLN A 314 -10.26 -7.33 14.37
C GLN A 314 -11.69 -7.85 14.22
N VAL A 315 -11.87 -8.96 13.52
CA VAL A 315 -13.17 -9.62 13.30
C VAL A 315 -13.43 -10.64 14.40
N GLY A 316 -12.43 -11.46 14.72
CA GLY A 316 -12.51 -12.54 15.69
C GLY A 316 -12.19 -13.91 15.09
N TYR A 317 -12.79 -14.97 15.66
CA TYR A 317 -12.39 -16.35 15.40
C TYR A 317 -13.59 -17.31 15.41
N LEU A 318 -13.54 -18.35 14.57
CA LEU A 318 -14.45 -19.50 14.73
C LEU A 318 -14.10 -20.28 16.01
N PRO A 319 -15.07 -20.94 16.66
CA PRO A 319 -14.83 -21.71 17.89
C PRO A 319 -13.70 -22.74 17.78
N ALA A 320 -13.66 -23.51 16.70
CA ALA A 320 -12.65 -24.54 16.47
C ALA A 320 -11.33 -24.02 15.86
N GLN A 321 -11.25 -22.75 15.48
CA GLN A 321 -10.08 -22.15 14.85
C GLN A 321 -8.90 -22.03 15.82
N ARG A 322 -7.67 -22.16 15.31
CA ARG A 322 -6.46 -21.78 16.05
C ARG A 322 -6.45 -20.29 16.34
N LYS A 323 -6.26 -19.90 17.60
CA LYS A 323 -6.33 -18.53 18.11
C LYS A 323 -5.02 -18.16 18.78
N VAL A 324 -4.18 -17.43 18.06
CA VAL A 324 -2.88 -16.96 18.58
C VAL A 324 -2.78 -15.45 18.44
N ALA A 325 -2.64 -14.76 19.55
CA ALA A 325 -2.28 -13.36 19.59
C ALA A 325 -0.77 -13.20 19.53
N VAL A 326 -0.32 -12.07 18.97
CA VAL A 326 1.07 -11.61 19.03
C VAL A 326 1.12 -10.36 19.91
N ILE A 327 2.07 -10.31 20.83
CA ILE A 327 2.31 -9.13 21.67
C ILE A 327 3.68 -8.58 21.29
N GLU A 328 3.69 -7.32 20.83
CA GLU A 328 4.88 -6.55 20.50
C GLU A 328 5.27 -5.71 21.71
N THR A 329 6.52 -5.83 22.19
CA THR A 329 6.99 -5.13 23.41
C THR A 329 8.32 -4.44 23.15
N ASP A 330 8.58 -3.34 23.86
CA ASP A 330 9.89 -2.70 23.87
C ASP A 330 10.93 -3.67 24.45
N ARG A 331 12.10 -3.80 23.80
CA ARG A 331 13.20 -4.67 24.25
C ARG A 331 13.76 -4.30 25.62
N ARG A 332 13.52 -3.07 26.10
CA ARG A 332 13.96 -2.56 27.41
C ARG A 332 12.96 -2.87 28.53
N GLU A 333 11.76 -3.31 28.18
CA GLU A 333 10.72 -3.68 29.15
C GLU A 333 10.81 -5.16 29.50
N ALA A 334 10.58 -5.46 30.78
CA ALA A 334 10.48 -6.84 31.23
C ALA A 334 9.17 -7.46 30.76
N ALA A 335 9.28 -8.56 30.01
CA ALA A 335 8.10 -9.29 29.56
C ALA A 335 7.32 -9.87 30.74
N LEU A 336 5.98 -9.69 30.74
CA LEU A 336 5.11 -10.39 31.68
C LEU A 336 4.95 -11.85 31.22
N ALA A 337 4.84 -12.75 32.20
CA ALA A 337 4.75 -14.19 31.93
C ALA A 337 3.41 -14.63 31.34
N GLU A 338 2.35 -13.82 31.54
CA GLU A 338 0.98 -14.18 31.18
C GLU A 338 0.21 -13.00 30.60
N ALA A 339 -0.77 -13.32 29.75
CA ALA A 339 -1.82 -12.42 29.32
C ALA A 339 -3.18 -12.97 29.79
N THR A 340 -4.10 -12.10 30.16
CA THR A 340 -5.41 -12.47 30.71
C THR A 340 -6.49 -12.31 29.65
N LEU A 341 -7.20 -13.38 29.34
CA LEU A 341 -8.41 -13.32 28.52
C LEU A 341 -9.60 -12.95 29.40
N VAL A 342 -10.33 -11.93 28.97
CA VAL A 342 -11.58 -11.50 29.62
C VAL A 342 -12.74 -11.65 28.65
N ARG A 343 -13.94 -11.89 29.18
CA ARG A 343 -15.20 -11.97 28.45
C ARG A 343 -16.13 -10.85 28.93
N TYR A 344 -16.97 -10.38 28.04
CA TYR A 344 -17.98 -9.37 28.31
C TYR A 344 -19.39 -9.96 28.17
N ASP A 345 -20.24 -9.63 29.11
CA ASP A 345 -21.68 -9.88 29.09
C ASP A 345 -22.45 -8.65 29.63
N ALA A 346 -23.76 -8.83 29.93
CA ALA A 346 -24.60 -7.74 30.44
C ALA A 346 -24.17 -7.20 31.78
N ASP A 347 -23.48 -7.99 32.59
CA ASP A 347 -22.99 -7.61 33.92
C ASP A 347 -21.57 -6.99 33.86
N GLY A 348 -20.97 -6.95 32.69
CA GLY A 348 -19.67 -6.32 32.46
C GLY A 348 -18.56 -7.30 32.08
N GLU A 349 -17.38 -7.06 32.62
CA GLU A 349 -16.16 -7.80 32.32
C GLU A 349 -15.91 -8.94 33.33
N HIS A 350 -15.61 -10.13 32.81
CA HIS A 350 -15.28 -11.32 33.62
C HIS A 350 -13.94 -11.92 33.17
N VAL A 351 -13.07 -12.22 34.12
CA VAL A 351 -11.82 -12.93 33.85
C VAL A 351 -12.15 -14.39 33.49
N VAL A 352 -11.70 -14.84 32.32
CA VAL A 352 -11.85 -16.22 31.86
C VAL A 352 -10.65 -17.05 32.32
N LYS A 353 -9.45 -16.67 31.90
CA LYS A 353 -8.22 -17.40 32.16
C LYS A 353 -6.98 -16.57 31.84
N ALA A 354 -5.89 -16.82 32.57
CA ALA A 354 -4.56 -16.36 32.19
C ALA A 354 -3.88 -17.41 31.28
N PHE A 355 -3.24 -16.96 30.25
CA PHE A 355 -2.50 -17.77 29.27
C PHE A 355 -1.02 -17.39 29.30
N PRO A 356 -0.10 -18.36 29.13
CA PRO A 356 1.31 -18.06 29.01
C PRO A 356 1.59 -17.12 27.84
N ALA A 357 2.36 -16.07 28.08
CA ALA A 357 2.93 -15.21 27.05
C ALA A 357 4.34 -15.73 26.70
N THR A 358 4.43 -16.61 25.72
CA THR A 358 5.65 -17.29 25.35
C THR A 358 6.49 -16.46 24.40
N ARG A 359 7.75 -16.20 24.76
CA ARG A 359 8.68 -15.48 23.89
C ARG A 359 8.85 -16.20 22.54
N TRP A 360 8.71 -15.47 21.45
CA TRP A 360 9.07 -15.95 20.12
C TRP A 360 10.60 -15.94 19.96
N GLU A 361 11.18 -17.08 19.57
CA GLU A 361 12.63 -17.30 19.55
C GLU A 361 13.30 -16.79 18.25
N GLY A 362 12.88 -15.67 17.74
CA GLY A 362 13.44 -15.03 16.56
C GLY A 362 13.90 -13.61 16.82
N GLN A 363 14.44 -13.01 15.77
CA GLN A 363 14.71 -11.57 15.75
C GLN A 363 13.94 -10.95 14.59
N PHE A 364 13.03 -10.05 14.90
CA PHE A 364 12.21 -9.38 13.90
C PHE A 364 12.08 -7.90 14.27
N LEU A 365 12.31 -7.00 13.32
CA LEU A 365 12.29 -5.56 13.46
C LEU A 365 12.97 -5.08 14.77
N ARG A 366 12.41 -4.06 15.43
CA ARG A 366 13.00 -3.40 16.62
C ARG A 366 12.47 -3.87 17.97
N TYR A 367 11.46 -4.73 17.99
CA TYR A 367 10.73 -5.14 19.19
C TYR A 367 11.08 -6.56 19.61
N ASP A 368 10.67 -6.93 20.83
CA ASP A 368 10.51 -8.32 21.25
C ASP A 368 9.06 -8.75 21.06
N TYR A 369 8.86 -10.04 20.78
CA TYR A 369 7.56 -10.58 20.46
C TYR A 369 7.21 -11.77 21.35
N LEU A 370 5.96 -11.80 21.82
CA LEU A 370 5.41 -12.90 22.59
C LEU A 370 4.21 -13.49 21.85
N LYS A 371 4.01 -14.78 21.95
CA LYS A 371 2.82 -15.48 21.45
C LYS A 371 1.94 -15.92 22.60
N VAL A 372 0.65 -15.71 22.47
CA VAL A 372 -0.38 -16.15 23.42
C VAL A 372 -1.35 -17.04 22.69
N ASP A 373 -1.31 -18.33 22.94
CA ASP A 373 -2.23 -19.31 22.36
C ASP A 373 -3.41 -19.54 23.31
N PHE A 374 -4.60 -19.14 22.84
CA PHE A 374 -5.86 -19.34 23.55
C PHE A 374 -6.86 -20.17 22.72
N SER A 375 -6.34 -21.05 21.85
CA SER A 375 -7.12 -21.89 20.94
C SER A 375 -8.11 -22.81 21.67
N GLU A 376 -7.85 -23.17 22.94
CA GLU A 376 -8.75 -23.99 23.75
C GLU A 376 -10.10 -23.31 24.07
N ILE A 377 -10.20 -22.01 23.91
CA ILE A 377 -11.44 -21.27 24.16
C ILE A 377 -12.34 -21.40 22.92
N SER A 378 -13.39 -22.18 23.02
CA SER A 378 -14.38 -22.44 21.99
C SER A 378 -15.76 -21.87 22.34
N GLU A 379 -15.97 -21.38 23.54
CA GLU A 379 -17.23 -20.77 23.96
C GLU A 379 -17.49 -19.48 23.20
N GLU A 380 -18.67 -19.36 22.62
CA GLU A 380 -19.08 -18.15 21.89
C GLU A 380 -19.25 -16.96 22.83
N GLY A 381 -18.82 -15.78 22.39
CA GLY A 381 -18.91 -14.57 23.19
C GLY A 381 -18.05 -13.40 22.68
N LEU A 382 -18.03 -12.33 23.48
CA LEU A 382 -17.21 -11.15 23.28
C LEU A 382 -16.00 -11.23 24.19
N TYR A 383 -14.81 -11.06 23.64
CA TYR A 383 -13.56 -11.27 24.36
C TYR A 383 -12.56 -10.13 24.12
N ARG A 384 -11.62 -10.00 25.05
CA ARG A 384 -10.45 -9.14 24.93
C ARG A 384 -9.27 -9.80 25.63
N LEU A 385 -8.08 -9.66 25.06
CA LEU A 385 -6.84 -10.12 25.67
C LEU A 385 -6.11 -8.92 26.31
N ARG A 386 -5.80 -9.01 27.60
CA ARG A 386 -5.08 -7.99 28.37
C ARG A 386 -3.65 -8.43 28.64
N TYR A 387 -2.71 -7.49 28.54
CA TYR A 387 -1.31 -7.69 28.86
C TYR A 387 -0.78 -6.45 29.58
N GLY A 388 -0.65 -6.53 30.91
CA GLY A 388 -0.35 -5.37 31.76
C GLY A 388 -1.38 -4.25 31.59
N ALA A 389 -0.92 -3.06 31.22
CA ALA A 389 -1.78 -1.90 30.96
C ALA A 389 -2.37 -1.90 29.52
N SER A 390 -1.87 -2.77 28.63
CA SER A 390 -2.30 -2.86 27.23
C SER A 390 -3.37 -3.93 27.04
N ALA A 391 -4.18 -3.77 25.99
CA ALA A 391 -5.21 -4.74 25.64
C ALA A 391 -5.48 -4.72 24.13
N SER A 392 -5.93 -5.87 23.61
CA SER A 392 -6.45 -5.96 22.24
C SER A 392 -7.75 -5.16 22.08
N PRO A 393 -8.19 -4.88 20.84
CA PRO A 393 -9.60 -4.61 20.57
C PRO A 393 -10.50 -5.72 21.12
N ILE A 394 -11.79 -5.44 21.27
CA ILE A 394 -12.79 -6.48 21.56
C ILE A 394 -13.02 -7.27 20.27
N PHE A 395 -13.05 -8.59 20.36
CA PHE A 395 -13.32 -9.50 19.26
C PHE A 395 -14.36 -10.55 19.63
N ARG A 396 -14.93 -11.19 18.61
CA ARG A 396 -15.89 -12.28 18.82
C ARG A 396 -15.18 -13.63 18.68
N ILE A 397 -15.67 -14.61 19.46
CA ILE A 397 -15.56 -16.03 19.11
C ILE A 397 -16.99 -16.45 18.79
N ALA A 398 -17.27 -16.87 17.57
CA ALA A 398 -18.61 -17.23 17.15
C ALA A 398 -18.57 -18.07 15.87
N SER A 399 -19.54 -18.98 15.74
CA SER A 399 -19.70 -19.85 14.55
C SER A 399 -20.05 -19.05 13.30
N ASP A 400 -20.71 -17.91 13.45
CA ASP A 400 -21.14 -17.01 12.37
C ASP A 400 -20.14 -15.83 12.12
N VAL A 401 -18.96 -15.86 12.71
CA VAL A 401 -18.03 -14.70 12.72
C VAL A 401 -17.63 -14.22 11.33
N TYR A 402 -17.65 -15.08 10.31
CA TYR A 402 -17.35 -14.78 8.92
C TYR A 402 -18.60 -14.76 8.00
N ASP A 403 -19.80 -14.87 8.55
CA ASP A 403 -21.02 -15.03 7.74
C ASP A 403 -21.50 -13.74 7.12
N ARG A 404 -21.33 -12.59 7.76
CA ARG A 404 -21.81 -11.31 7.25
C ARG A 404 -20.85 -10.14 7.57
N GLY A 405 -20.69 -9.23 6.58
CA GLY A 405 -19.93 -7.99 6.75
C GLY A 405 -18.42 -8.16 6.80
N VAL A 406 -17.88 -9.30 6.35
CA VAL A 406 -16.43 -9.59 6.38
C VAL A 406 -15.89 -9.71 4.96
N TRP A 407 -16.39 -10.60 4.12
CA TRP A 407 -15.98 -10.77 2.73
C TRP A 407 -16.93 -10.06 1.74
N GLN A 408 -18.18 -9.92 2.11
CA GLN A 408 -19.24 -9.35 1.27
C GLN A 408 -18.93 -7.93 0.78
N PRO A 409 -18.34 -7.02 1.60
CA PRO A 409 -18.05 -5.66 1.15
C PRO A 409 -17.21 -5.58 -0.13
N VAL A 410 -16.39 -6.59 -0.43
CA VAL A 410 -15.63 -6.67 -1.69
C VAL A 410 -16.56 -6.73 -2.89
N ILE A 411 -17.63 -7.50 -2.80
CA ILE A 411 -18.61 -7.71 -3.87
C ILE A 411 -19.75 -6.69 -3.81
N GLU A 412 -20.18 -6.30 -2.63
CA GLU A 412 -21.29 -5.35 -2.45
C GLU A 412 -20.90 -3.90 -2.78
N TYR A 413 -19.62 -3.53 -2.58
CA TYR A 413 -19.17 -2.15 -2.75
C TYR A 413 -17.94 -2.03 -3.64
N PHE A 414 -16.81 -2.65 -3.24
CA PHE A 414 -15.52 -2.36 -3.85
C PHE A 414 -15.52 -2.63 -5.35
N LEU A 415 -15.81 -3.85 -5.78
CA LEU A 415 -15.79 -4.18 -7.21
C LEU A 415 -16.85 -3.40 -8.01
N PRO A 416 -18.12 -3.28 -7.57
CA PRO A 416 -19.09 -2.43 -8.24
C PRO A 416 -18.64 -0.98 -8.44
N VAL A 417 -18.05 -0.37 -7.41
CA VAL A 417 -17.56 1.02 -7.49
C VAL A 417 -16.41 1.18 -8.50
N GLN A 418 -15.62 0.14 -8.74
CA GLN A 418 -14.54 0.17 -9.70
C GLN A 418 -14.96 -0.19 -11.14
N MET A 419 -16.23 -0.55 -11.41
CA MET A 419 -16.67 -0.95 -12.75
C MET A 419 -16.58 0.19 -13.75
N CYS A 420 -15.68 0.04 -14.74
CA CYS A 420 -15.54 0.98 -15.84
C CYS A 420 -16.68 0.84 -16.84
N HIS A 421 -16.98 1.89 -17.60
CA HIS A 421 -18.06 1.93 -18.61
C HIS A 421 -19.48 1.82 -18.01
N MET A 422 -19.61 2.01 -16.72
CA MET A 422 -20.89 1.86 -16.00
C MET A 422 -21.18 3.12 -15.19
N LYS A 423 -22.46 3.47 -15.07
CA LYS A 423 -22.94 4.43 -14.05
C LYS A 423 -23.21 3.66 -12.78
N VAL A 424 -22.53 3.99 -11.69
CA VAL A 424 -22.65 3.30 -10.41
C VAL A 424 -23.39 4.17 -9.40
N MET A 425 -24.50 3.66 -8.91
CA MET A 425 -25.40 4.34 -7.97
C MET A 425 -25.66 3.51 -6.72
N GLU A 426 -26.01 4.19 -5.66
CA GLU A 426 -26.53 3.63 -4.42
C GLU A 426 -27.62 4.54 -3.89
N LYS A 427 -28.86 4.26 -4.19
CA LYS A 427 -30.02 5.08 -3.82
C LYS A 427 -29.88 6.55 -4.28
N TYR A 428 -29.55 7.46 -3.38
CA TYR A 428 -29.37 8.89 -3.68
C TYR A 428 -27.91 9.27 -4.00
N ARG A 429 -26.96 8.33 -3.81
CA ARG A 429 -25.54 8.56 -4.09
C ARG A 429 -25.21 8.12 -5.51
N VAL A 430 -24.52 8.94 -6.23
CA VAL A 430 -23.82 8.56 -7.46
C VAL A 430 -22.35 8.39 -7.11
N TRP A 431 -21.81 7.17 -7.21
CA TRP A 431 -20.40 6.92 -7.00
C TRP A 431 -19.57 7.47 -8.14
N HIS A 432 -19.96 7.18 -9.38
CA HIS A 432 -19.49 7.83 -10.59
C HIS A 432 -20.53 7.65 -11.69
N ASP A 433 -20.49 8.50 -12.69
CA ASP A 433 -21.35 8.38 -13.88
C ASP A 433 -20.73 7.43 -14.91
N THR A 434 -21.42 7.19 -16.00
CA THR A 434 -20.91 6.41 -17.14
C THR A 434 -19.63 7.06 -17.64
N CYS A 435 -18.58 6.28 -17.79
CA CYS A 435 -17.25 6.75 -18.13
C CYS A 435 -16.72 6.05 -19.39
N HIS A 436 -15.81 6.72 -20.12
CA HIS A 436 -14.95 6.16 -21.18
C HIS A 436 -15.69 5.40 -22.31
N MET A 437 -16.88 5.87 -22.66
CA MET A 437 -17.73 5.20 -23.67
C MET A 437 -17.26 5.39 -25.11
N ASP A 438 -16.48 6.39 -25.39
CA ASP A 438 -16.01 6.77 -26.72
C ASP A 438 -14.51 6.53 -26.91
N ASP A 439 -13.81 6.15 -25.86
CA ASP A 439 -12.35 6.09 -25.94
C ASP A 439 -11.81 4.69 -26.23
N ALA A 440 -10.70 4.65 -26.65
CA ALA A 440 -9.55 3.77 -26.84
C ALA A 440 -8.90 4.06 -28.19
N LEU A 441 -7.97 4.96 -28.19
CA LEU A 441 -7.10 5.21 -29.33
C LEU A 441 -5.84 4.34 -29.19
N MET A 442 -5.33 3.78 -30.28
CA MET A 442 -4.06 3.05 -30.24
C MET A 442 -2.94 3.97 -29.76
N ALA A 443 -2.24 3.58 -28.72
CA ALA A 443 -1.16 4.37 -28.13
C ALA A 443 -0.04 4.66 -29.15
N PRO A 444 0.52 5.87 -29.18
CA PRO A 444 1.64 6.23 -30.06
C PRO A 444 2.90 5.41 -29.76
N ALA A 445 3.66 5.11 -30.81
CA ALA A 445 4.96 4.46 -30.70
C ALA A 445 5.92 5.27 -29.80
N GLY A 446 6.63 4.57 -28.91
CA GLY A 446 7.56 5.20 -27.97
C GLY A 446 6.90 5.89 -26.78
N ASN A 447 5.57 5.91 -26.70
CA ASN A 447 4.88 6.43 -25.52
C ASN A 447 5.16 5.56 -24.30
N HIS A 448 5.33 6.21 -23.15
CA HIS A 448 5.49 5.56 -21.86
C HIS A 448 4.78 6.39 -20.80
N ILE A 449 3.81 5.81 -20.11
CA ILE A 449 3.02 6.46 -19.07
C ILE A 449 2.51 5.42 -18.08
N ASP A 450 2.63 5.67 -16.79
CA ASP A 450 2.11 4.84 -15.69
C ASP A 450 2.43 3.34 -15.81
N GLY A 451 3.68 3.02 -16.17
CA GLY A 451 4.12 1.65 -16.41
C GLY A 451 3.70 1.05 -17.76
N TYR A 452 2.85 1.73 -18.52
CA TYR A 452 2.52 1.36 -19.89
C TYR A 452 3.60 1.84 -20.86
N SER A 453 3.91 1.02 -21.86
CA SER A 453 4.81 1.42 -22.93
C SER A 453 4.38 0.79 -24.24
N GLN A 454 4.42 1.58 -25.32
CA GLN A 454 4.07 1.14 -26.67
C GLN A 454 5.32 1.12 -27.54
N PRO A 455 5.79 -0.05 -28.02
CA PRO A 455 6.89 -0.13 -28.97
C PRO A 455 6.47 0.38 -30.36
N ALA A 456 7.45 0.62 -31.22
CA ALA A 456 7.24 1.10 -32.58
C ALA A 456 6.39 0.13 -33.40
N ASP A 457 6.63 -1.17 -33.27
CA ASP A 457 5.76 -2.22 -33.80
C ASP A 457 4.83 -2.69 -32.69
N ASN A 458 3.57 -2.28 -32.75
CA ASN A 458 2.55 -2.66 -31.78
C ASN A 458 1.96 -4.06 -32.05
N GLY A 459 2.35 -4.69 -33.15
CA GLY A 459 1.91 -6.04 -33.55
C GLY A 459 0.41 -6.16 -33.78
N THR A 460 -0.28 -5.05 -34.06
CA THR A 460 -1.70 -4.99 -34.41
C THR A 460 -1.86 -4.36 -35.81
N ARG A 461 -3.09 -4.27 -36.30
CA ARG A 461 -3.42 -3.60 -37.55
C ARG A 461 -3.62 -2.09 -37.41
N PHE A 462 -3.65 -1.57 -36.20
CA PHE A 462 -3.99 -0.18 -35.93
C PHE A 462 -2.75 0.71 -36.00
N GLU A 463 -2.88 1.85 -36.61
CA GLU A 463 -1.90 2.92 -36.57
C GLU A 463 -2.03 3.72 -35.25
N ALA A 464 -1.01 4.50 -34.93
CA ALA A 464 -1.04 5.40 -33.77
C ALA A 464 -2.23 6.35 -33.81
N LEU A 465 -2.93 6.51 -32.70
CA LEU A 465 -4.13 7.34 -32.54
C LEU A 465 -5.33 6.90 -33.41
N GLU A 466 -5.30 5.72 -33.99
CA GLU A 466 -6.45 5.15 -34.67
C GLU A 466 -7.44 4.59 -33.63
N PRO A 467 -8.74 4.90 -33.74
CA PRO A 467 -9.76 4.35 -32.83
C PRO A 467 -9.83 2.82 -32.91
N VAL A 468 -9.83 2.18 -31.73
CA VAL A 468 -9.97 0.73 -31.58
C VAL A 468 -11.38 0.41 -31.15
N PRO A 469 -12.26 -0.07 -32.03
CA PRO A 469 -13.67 -0.25 -31.73
C PRO A 469 -13.92 -1.48 -30.84
N GLY A 470 -14.97 -1.41 -29.98
CA GLY A 470 -15.48 -2.52 -29.19
C GLY A 470 -14.70 -2.80 -27.91
N VAL A 471 -13.89 -1.84 -27.45
CA VAL A 471 -13.14 -1.96 -26.18
C VAL A 471 -13.75 -1.13 -25.04
N ASN A 472 -14.79 -0.36 -25.35
CA ASN A 472 -15.57 0.44 -24.39
C ASN A 472 -16.59 -0.39 -23.62
N VAL A 473 -16.19 -1.55 -23.09
CA VAL A 473 -17.06 -2.50 -22.40
C VAL A 473 -16.30 -3.30 -21.36
N GLY A 474 -16.90 -3.47 -20.20
CA GLY A 474 -16.34 -4.29 -19.13
C GLY A 474 -15.08 -3.72 -18.50
N GLY A 475 -14.51 -4.49 -17.58
CA GLY A 475 -13.30 -4.10 -16.85
C GLY A 475 -13.55 -3.15 -15.69
N TRP A 476 -12.52 -2.94 -14.88
CA TRP A 476 -12.56 -2.08 -13.71
C TRP A 476 -11.41 -1.09 -13.76
N HIS A 477 -11.60 0.07 -13.16
CA HIS A 477 -10.52 0.98 -12.83
C HIS A 477 -9.54 0.27 -11.89
N ASP A 478 -8.23 0.30 -12.20
CA ASP A 478 -7.24 -0.49 -11.47
C ASP A 478 -7.12 -0.04 -10.01
N ALA A 479 -6.72 1.19 -9.80
CA ALA A 479 -6.52 1.77 -8.48
C ALA A 479 -7.31 3.07 -8.28
N GLY A 480 -8.35 3.30 -9.07
CA GLY A 480 -9.12 4.54 -9.10
C GLY A 480 -8.44 5.68 -9.83
N ASP A 481 -7.46 5.40 -10.67
CA ASP A 481 -6.72 6.35 -11.52
C ASP A 481 -7.08 6.22 -13.01
N ASP A 482 -8.27 5.70 -13.27
CA ASP A 482 -8.92 5.63 -14.59
C ASP A 482 -8.27 4.70 -15.61
N ASP A 483 -7.33 3.87 -15.21
CA ASP A 483 -6.83 2.84 -16.11
C ASP A 483 -7.61 1.52 -15.96
N VAL A 484 -7.79 0.83 -17.08
CA VAL A 484 -8.33 -0.53 -17.12
C VAL A 484 -7.23 -1.47 -17.58
N ARG A 485 -6.63 -2.20 -16.64
CA ARG A 485 -5.53 -3.11 -16.96
C ARG A 485 -6.01 -4.32 -17.75
N GLY A 486 -5.23 -4.72 -18.74
CA GLY A 486 -5.47 -5.96 -19.49
C GLY A 486 -5.35 -7.21 -18.59
N THR A 487 -4.68 -7.09 -17.43
CA THR A 487 -4.58 -8.13 -16.40
C THR A 487 -5.80 -8.20 -15.48
N THR A 488 -6.85 -7.41 -15.73
CA THR A 488 -8.15 -7.49 -15.02
C THR A 488 -8.68 -8.93 -14.95
N GLY A 489 -8.26 -9.77 -15.91
CA GLY A 489 -8.53 -11.21 -15.86
C GLY A 489 -8.03 -11.92 -14.60
N ASN A 490 -6.99 -11.42 -13.91
CA ASN A 490 -6.54 -12.00 -12.64
C ASN A 490 -7.61 -11.90 -11.56
N GLU A 491 -8.35 -10.81 -11.51
CA GLU A 491 -9.50 -10.63 -10.62
C GLU A 491 -10.55 -11.71 -10.89
N CYS A 492 -10.92 -11.89 -12.17
CA CYS A 492 -11.84 -12.95 -12.58
C CYS A 492 -11.35 -14.34 -12.21
N TYR A 493 -10.03 -14.59 -12.25
CA TYR A 493 -9.46 -15.87 -11.84
C TYR A 493 -9.71 -16.14 -10.36
N ILE A 494 -9.44 -15.18 -9.48
CA ILE A 494 -9.66 -15.33 -8.04
C ILE A 494 -11.14 -15.46 -7.71
N LEU A 495 -12.01 -14.66 -8.34
CA LEU A 495 -13.47 -14.79 -8.21
C LEU A 495 -13.97 -16.16 -8.66
N THR A 496 -13.43 -16.68 -9.78
CA THR A 496 -13.72 -18.03 -10.27
C THR A 496 -13.31 -19.10 -9.25
N MET A 497 -12.11 -18.97 -8.68
CA MET A 497 -11.64 -19.92 -7.65
C MET A 497 -12.52 -19.86 -6.40
N ALA A 498 -12.97 -18.67 -6.00
CA ALA A 498 -13.92 -18.52 -4.89
C ALA A 498 -15.27 -19.16 -5.22
N TRP A 499 -15.79 -18.92 -6.42
CA TRP A 499 -17.04 -19.54 -6.88
C TRP A 499 -16.96 -21.07 -6.92
N GLU A 500 -15.92 -21.64 -7.53
CA GLU A 500 -15.75 -23.10 -7.69
C GLU A 500 -15.58 -23.85 -6.37
N ASN A 501 -14.93 -23.23 -5.37
CA ASN A 501 -14.60 -23.91 -4.12
C ASN A 501 -15.65 -23.71 -3.03
N PHE A 502 -16.35 -22.57 -3.03
CA PHE A 502 -17.21 -22.19 -1.90
C PHE A 502 -18.67 -21.95 -2.29
N HIS A 503 -18.95 -21.74 -3.59
CA HIS A 503 -20.32 -21.43 -4.12
C HIS A 503 -21.06 -20.37 -3.30
N PRO A 504 -20.43 -19.20 -3.01
CA PRO A 504 -21.07 -18.20 -2.19
C PRO A 504 -22.28 -17.61 -2.91
N GLU A 505 -23.42 -17.63 -2.23
CA GLU A 505 -24.66 -17.01 -2.72
C GLU A 505 -24.69 -15.56 -2.27
N ILE A 506 -24.71 -14.63 -3.22
CA ILE A 506 -24.81 -13.20 -3.00
C ILE A 506 -25.51 -12.54 -4.20
N ASP A 507 -26.55 -11.77 -3.90
CA ASP A 507 -27.35 -10.99 -4.84
C ASP A 507 -27.72 -9.69 -4.11
N ALA A 508 -26.81 -8.73 -4.14
CA ALA A 508 -26.92 -7.45 -3.44
C ALA A 508 -26.77 -6.25 -4.39
N THR A 509 -26.48 -6.50 -5.69
CA THR A 509 -26.17 -5.47 -6.66
C THR A 509 -26.84 -5.78 -8.00
N ALA A 510 -27.67 -4.88 -8.52
CA ALA A 510 -28.22 -4.99 -9.86
C ALA A 510 -27.20 -4.47 -10.89
N ILE A 511 -26.82 -5.29 -11.87
CA ILE A 511 -25.87 -4.96 -12.92
C ILE A 511 -26.50 -5.15 -14.30
N ASP A 512 -26.81 -4.05 -14.98
CA ASP A 512 -27.35 -4.04 -16.35
C ASP A 512 -26.26 -3.60 -17.33
N GLN A 513 -25.58 -4.57 -17.94
CA GLN A 513 -24.53 -4.32 -18.94
C GLN A 513 -25.05 -3.56 -20.18
N ALA A 514 -26.31 -3.79 -20.59
CA ALA A 514 -26.88 -3.18 -21.78
C ALA A 514 -27.24 -1.69 -21.57
N ARG A 515 -27.57 -1.32 -20.34
CA ARG A 515 -27.88 0.06 -19.97
C ARG A 515 -26.69 0.80 -19.34
N HIS A 516 -25.56 0.13 -19.17
CA HIS A 516 -24.38 0.66 -18.47
C HIS A 516 -24.73 1.17 -17.06
N HIS A 517 -25.47 0.38 -16.29
CA HIS A 517 -26.02 0.79 -15.01
C HIS A 517 -25.79 -0.24 -13.91
N VAL A 518 -25.37 0.24 -12.75
CA VAL A 518 -25.18 -0.53 -11.52
C VAL A 518 -25.93 0.16 -10.39
N GLU A 519 -26.75 -0.60 -9.67
CA GLU A 519 -27.42 -0.14 -8.44
C GLU A 519 -26.99 -1.01 -7.27
N ILE A 520 -26.25 -0.43 -6.34
CA ILE A 520 -25.78 -1.11 -5.12
C ILE A 520 -26.95 -1.24 -4.14
N HIS A 521 -27.03 -2.36 -3.43
CA HIS A 521 -28.11 -2.75 -2.51
C HIS A 521 -29.48 -2.93 -3.18
N GLU A 522 -29.48 -3.34 -4.44
CA GLU A 522 -30.68 -3.74 -5.14
C GLU A 522 -30.46 -5.12 -5.79
N PRO A 523 -31.05 -6.20 -5.27
CA PRO A 523 -30.91 -7.54 -5.85
C PRO A 523 -31.63 -7.63 -7.20
N ASP A 524 -31.03 -8.35 -8.17
CA ASP A 524 -31.60 -8.57 -9.49
C ASP A 524 -31.92 -10.05 -9.82
N GLY A 525 -31.74 -10.94 -8.85
CA GLY A 525 -31.95 -12.38 -9.02
C GLY A 525 -30.77 -13.12 -9.64
N ARG A 526 -29.62 -12.46 -9.80
CA ARG A 526 -28.39 -13.04 -10.36
C ARG A 526 -27.29 -13.02 -9.29
N ASN A 527 -26.35 -13.97 -9.37
CA ASN A 527 -25.22 -13.99 -8.44
C ASN A 527 -24.20 -12.93 -8.81
N ASP A 528 -23.88 -12.03 -7.86
CA ASP A 528 -22.97 -10.90 -8.07
C ASP A 528 -21.55 -11.31 -8.48
N ILE A 529 -21.04 -12.44 -7.96
CA ILE A 529 -19.71 -12.93 -8.32
C ILE A 529 -19.66 -13.31 -9.79
N LEU A 530 -20.70 -13.98 -10.28
CA LEU A 530 -20.78 -14.34 -11.69
C LEU A 530 -20.95 -13.11 -12.60
N GLN A 531 -21.72 -12.10 -12.16
CA GLN A 531 -21.85 -10.82 -12.86
C GLN A 531 -20.52 -10.05 -12.93
N GLN A 532 -19.72 -10.06 -11.87
CA GLN A 532 -18.39 -9.45 -11.87
C GLN A 532 -17.44 -10.22 -12.79
N ILE A 533 -17.44 -11.57 -12.78
CA ILE A 533 -16.64 -12.37 -13.71
C ILE A 533 -17.05 -12.08 -15.18
N GLU A 534 -18.36 -11.96 -15.45
CA GLU A 534 -18.88 -11.56 -16.77
C GLU A 534 -18.33 -10.21 -17.18
N HIS A 535 -18.40 -9.20 -16.31
CA HIS A 535 -17.92 -7.84 -16.57
C HIS A 535 -16.43 -7.79 -16.93
N GLY A 536 -15.58 -8.42 -16.15
CA GLY A 536 -14.15 -8.48 -16.45
C GLY A 536 -13.82 -9.25 -17.73
N MET A 537 -14.49 -10.39 -17.98
CA MET A 537 -14.24 -11.19 -19.18
C MET A 537 -14.73 -10.51 -20.46
N LEU A 538 -15.78 -9.69 -20.38
CA LEU A 538 -16.22 -8.84 -21.51
C LEU A 538 -15.09 -7.95 -21.99
N HIS A 539 -14.37 -7.28 -21.08
CA HIS A 539 -13.23 -6.45 -21.45
C HIS A 539 -12.12 -7.25 -22.13
N VAL A 540 -11.65 -8.33 -21.49
CA VAL A 540 -10.52 -9.13 -21.98
C VAL A 540 -10.81 -9.75 -23.35
N VAL A 541 -12.01 -10.29 -23.54
CA VAL A 541 -12.42 -10.93 -24.81
C VAL A 541 -12.58 -9.90 -25.93
N ASN A 542 -13.21 -8.76 -25.66
CA ASN A 542 -13.43 -7.74 -26.69
C ASN A 542 -12.11 -7.06 -27.08
N ALA A 543 -11.24 -6.74 -26.13
CA ALA A 543 -9.90 -6.21 -26.42
C ALA A 543 -9.07 -7.19 -27.28
N TYR A 544 -9.08 -8.48 -26.94
CA TYR A 544 -8.38 -9.51 -27.75
C TYR A 544 -8.91 -9.57 -29.17
N ARG A 545 -10.21 -9.54 -29.37
CA ARG A 545 -10.83 -9.59 -30.70
C ARG A 545 -10.55 -8.35 -31.53
N ALA A 546 -10.60 -7.17 -30.92
CA ALA A 546 -10.29 -5.92 -31.58
C ALA A 546 -8.84 -5.88 -32.07
N LEU A 547 -7.90 -6.22 -31.18
CA LEU A 547 -6.46 -6.11 -31.45
C LEU A 547 -5.86 -7.33 -32.14
N GLY A 548 -6.50 -8.52 -32.12
CA GLY A 548 -5.92 -9.80 -32.52
C GLY A 548 -4.89 -10.34 -31.52
N ARG A 549 -4.79 -9.73 -30.34
CA ARG A 549 -3.89 -10.05 -29.22
C ARG A 549 -4.40 -9.46 -27.93
N PHE A 550 -3.80 -9.81 -26.80
CA PHE A 550 -4.16 -9.19 -25.52
C PHE A 550 -3.77 -7.72 -25.46
N SER A 551 -4.49 -6.96 -24.66
CA SER A 551 -4.15 -5.60 -24.27
C SER A 551 -3.32 -5.63 -22.97
N LYS A 552 -2.36 -4.69 -22.83
CA LYS A 552 -1.79 -4.37 -21.52
C LYS A 552 -2.78 -3.60 -20.65
N GLY A 553 -3.58 -2.77 -21.30
CA GLY A 553 -4.61 -1.95 -20.66
C GLY A 553 -4.92 -0.69 -21.45
N ILE A 554 -5.84 0.07 -20.88
CA ILE A 554 -6.29 1.37 -21.39
C ILE A 554 -6.06 2.38 -20.26
N ILE A 555 -5.42 3.51 -20.57
CA ILE A 555 -5.16 4.58 -19.60
C ILE A 555 -5.32 5.94 -20.24
N THR A 556 -5.62 6.97 -19.46
CA THR A 556 -5.66 8.37 -19.92
C THR A 556 -4.38 8.74 -20.67
N ASN A 557 -4.51 9.58 -21.67
CA ASN A 557 -3.40 10.02 -22.53
C ASN A 557 -2.51 11.09 -21.89
N ASN A 558 -2.77 11.49 -20.65
CA ASN A 558 -2.00 12.51 -19.93
C ASN A 558 -1.87 12.13 -18.44
N LEU A 559 -0.96 12.80 -17.72
CA LEU A 559 -0.74 12.62 -16.29
C LEU A 559 -1.54 13.61 -15.42
N ARG A 560 -2.59 14.18 -15.92
CA ARG A 560 -3.37 15.19 -15.25
C ARG A 560 -3.95 14.71 -13.92
N GLN A 561 -4.30 13.46 -13.84
CA GLN A 561 -4.76 12.80 -12.61
C GLN A 561 -3.77 12.91 -11.43
N TYR A 562 -2.49 13.10 -11.71
CA TYR A 562 -1.46 13.26 -10.68
C TYR A 562 -1.23 14.72 -10.28
N THR A 563 -1.77 15.67 -10.99
CA THR A 563 -1.54 17.09 -10.77
C THR A 563 -2.79 17.86 -10.37
N LEU A 564 -3.97 17.32 -10.64
CA LEU A 564 -5.25 17.99 -10.44
C LEU A 564 -6.20 17.15 -9.62
N LEU A 565 -6.98 17.83 -8.76
CA LEU A 565 -8.13 17.23 -8.11
C LEU A 565 -9.32 17.20 -9.08
N GLY A 566 -10.11 16.14 -9.00
CA GLY A 566 -11.31 16.01 -9.80
C GLY A 566 -10.99 15.87 -11.27
N ASP A 567 -10.21 14.85 -11.59
CA ASP A 567 -9.88 14.51 -12.95
C ASP A 567 -11.12 14.38 -13.83
N THR A 568 -11.01 14.83 -15.08
CA THR A 568 -12.06 14.72 -16.08
C THR A 568 -12.01 13.41 -16.87
N SER A 569 -11.01 12.58 -16.66
CA SER A 569 -10.82 11.32 -17.39
C SER A 569 -11.91 10.27 -17.11
N THR A 570 -12.69 10.43 -16.05
CA THR A 570 -13.87 9.59 -15.78
C THR A 570 -15.09 9.97 -16.61
N MET A 571 -15.06 11.11 -17.27
CA MET A 571 -16.20 11.64 -18.02
C MET A 571 -15.93 11.52 -19.51
N SER A 572 -16.69 10.69 -20.19
CA SER A 572 -16.66 10.53 -21.64
C SER A 572 -17.75 11.39 -22.24
N ASP A 573 -17.38 12.23 -23.19
CA ASP A 573 -18.32 13.18 -23.84
C ASP A 573 -18.78 12.72 -25.24
N GLY A 574 -18.24 11.63 -25.75
CA GLY A 574 -18.53 11.12 -27.10
C GLY A 574 -17.83 11.91 -28.23
N VAL A 575 -16.78 12.67 -27.91
CA VAL A 575 -16.01 13.46 -28.87
C VAL A 575 -14.57 12.98 -28.91
N PRO A 576 -14.18 12.13 -29.88
CA PRO A 576 -12.82 11.66 -30.00
C PRO A 576 -11.80 12.77 -30.18
N GLY A 577 -10.61 12.62 -29.55
CA GLY A 577 -9.48 13.52 -29.71
C GLY A 577 -9.43 14.68 -28.72
N ASN A 578 -10.27 14.66 -27.69
CA ASN A 578 -10.21 15.63 -26.62
C ASN A 578 -9.52 15.11 -25.35
N GLU A 579 -9.69 15.77 -24.21
CA GLU A 579 -8.89 15.52 -23.01
C GLU A 579 -9.25 14.26 -22.22
N ASP A 580 -10.42 13.68 -22.45
CA ASP A 580 -10.87 12.45 -21.79
C ASP A 580 -10.62 11.19 -22.61
N ASP A 581 -10.05 11.30 -23.83
CA ASP A 581 -9.60 10.18 -24.62
C ASP A 581 -8.49 9.39 -23.89
N ARG A 582 -8.55 8.08 -24.00
CA ARG A 582 -7.55 7.16 -23.45
C ARG A 582 -6.83 6.38 -24.54
N TRP A 583 -5.64 5.91 -24.20
CA TRP A 583 -4.84 5.08 -25.07
C TRP A 583 -4.90 3.61 -24.67
N ILE A 584 -5.08 2.72 -25.64
CA ILE A 584 -4.94 1.29 -25.49
C ILE A 584 -3.54 0.83 -25.89
N TYR A 585 -2.92 0.00 -25.06
CA TYR A 585 -1.59 -0.56 -25.26
C TYR A 585 -1.68 -2.04 -25.60
N ALA A 586 -1.05 -2.46 -26.71
CA ALA A 586 -0.99 -3.86 -27.08
C ALA A 586 0.00 -4.63 -26.18
N ASP A 587 -0.39 -5.83 -25.75
CA ASP A 587 0.52 -6.74 -25.04
C ASP A 587 1.31 -7.59 -26.06
N LEU A 588 2.63 -7.40 -26.11
CA LEU A 588 3.53 -8.13 -26.98
C LEU A 588 4.04 -9.45 -26.39
N SER A 589 3.66 -9.78 -25.17
CA SER A 589 3.96 -11.08 -24.55
C SER A 589 3.24 -12.22 -25.29
N ASP A 590 3.53 -13.46 -24.90
CA ASP A 590 2.83 -14.64 -25.41
C ASP A 590 1.36 -14.73 -24.98
N GLY A 591 0.96 -13.92 -23.99
CA GLY A 591 -0.41 -13.82 -23.47
C GLY A 591 -0.88 -15.02 -22.64
N VAL A 592 0.03 -15.93 -22.31
CA VAL A 592 -0.33 -17.18 -21.60
C VAL A 592 -0.97 -16.91 -20.25
N GLY A 593 -0.48 -15.91 -19.52
CA GLY A 593 -1.06 -15.52 -18.23
C GLY A 593 -2.53 -15.08 -18.32
N ALA A 594 -2.87 -14.25 -19.32
CA ALA A 594 -4.25 -13.85 -19.57
C ALA A 594 -5.13 -15.03 -20.01
N ALA A 595 -4.58 -15.93 -20.82
CA ALA A 595 -5.27 -17.14 -21.26
C ALA A 595 -5.61 -18.12 -20.12
N VAL A 596 -4.80 -18.17 -19.05
CA VAL A 596 -5.10 -18.91 -17.82
C VAL A 596 -6.42 -18.42 -17.21
N ASN A 597 -6.57 -17.10 -17.14
CA ASN A 597 -7.77 -16.47 -16.56
C ASN A 597 -9.03 -16.78 -17.40
N LEU A 598 -8.90 -16.69 -18.72
CA LEU A 598 -9.98 -17.04 -19.65
C LEU A 598 -10.40 -18.51 -19.52
N ALA A 599 -9.44 -19.44 -19.51
CA ALA A 599 -9.73 -20.85 -19.38
C ALA A 599 -10.46 -21.19 -18.06
N ALA A 600 -10.05 -20.57 -16.97
CA ALA A 600 -10.72 -20.75 -15.68
C ALA A 600 -12.12 -20.12 -15.66
N SER A 601 -12.23 -18.82 -16.01
CA SER A 601 -13.49 -18.07 -15.95
C SER A 601 -14.58 -18.67 -16.83
N ALA A 602 -14.22 -19.34 -17.92
CA ALA A 602 -15.16 -20.08 -18.75
C ALA A 602 -15.98 -21.12 -17.97
N ARG A 603 -15.42 -21.75 -16.90
CA ARG A 603 -16.15 -22.70 -16.07
C ARG A 603 -17.23 -22.04 -15.25
N ALA A 604 -16.92 -20.90 -14.63
CA ALA A 604 -17.90 -20.14 -13.85
C ALA A 604 -19.02 -19.55 -14.74
N LEU A 605 -18.70 -19.18 -15.97
CA LEU A 605 -19.66 -18.58 -16.91
C LEU A 605 -20.58 -19.59 -17.59
N ARG A 606 -20.28 -20.90 -17.55
CA ARG A 606 -21.19 -21.92 -18.11
C ARG A 606 -22.53 -21.93 -17.39
N GLY A 607 -23.61 -21.84 -18.17
CA GLY A 607 -24.97 -21.72 -17.65
C GLY A 607 -25.35 -20.31 -17.20
N PHE A 608 -24.38 -19.38 -17.16
CA PHE A 608 -24.62 -17.97 -16.85
C PHE A 608 -24.50 -17.09 -18.12
N ASN A 609 -23.41 -17.24 -18.87
CA ASN A 609 -23.19 -16.63 -20.20
C ASN A 609 -22.38 -17.59 -21.08
N ASP A 610 -23.06 -18.54 -21.71
CA ASP A 610 -22.43 -19.61 -22.51
C ASP A 610 -21.70 -19.09 -23.74
N THR A 611 -22.12 -17.97 -24.31
CA THR A 611 -21.47 -17.34 -25.45
C THR A 611 -20.09 -16.84 -25.05
N LEU A 612 -20.01 -16.08 -23.96
CA LEU A 612 -18.76 -15.55 -23.42
C LEU A 612 -17.83 -16.70 -22.95
N ALA A 613 -18.40 -17.71 -22.29
CA ALA A 613 -17.65 -18.90 -21.87
C ALA A 613 -16.99 -19.62 -23.04
N THR A 614 -17.70 -19.77 -24.16
CA THR A 614 -17.17 -20.38 -25.39
C THR A 614 -16.01 -19.55 -25.96
N GLN A 615 -16.19 -18.24 -26.04
CA GLN A 615 -15.18 -17.31 -26.53
C GLN A 615 -13.90 -17.34 -25.67
N CYS A 616 -14.04 -17.41 -24.36
CA CYS A 616 -12.91 -17.54 -23.44
C CYS A 616 -12.12 -18.83 -23.72
N VAL A 617 -12.78 -19.95 -23.91
CA VAL A 617 -12.12 -21.24 -24.22
C VAL A 617 -11.40 -21.19 -25.57
N GLU A 618 -12.03 -20.62 -26.60
CA GLU A 618 -11.44 -20.48 -27.95
C GLU A 618 -10.13 -19.68 -27.89
N ILE A 619 -10.14 -18.50 -27.28
CA ILE A 619 -8.94 -17.65 -27.16
C ILE A 619 -7.85 -18.35 -26.32
N ALA A 620 -8.23 -19.04 -25.25
CA ALA A 620 -7.26 -19.77 -24.42
C ALA A 620 -6.58 -20.90 -25.20
N ARG A 621 -7.33 -21.66 -26.04
CA ARG A 621 -6.80 -22.70 -26.92
C ARG A 621 -5.85 -22.13 -27.98
N GLU A 622 -6.27 -21.05 -28.67
CA GLU A 622 -5.45 -20.37 -29.66
C GLU A 622 -4.13 -19.90 -29.06
N THR A 623 -4.19 -19.33 -27.85
CA THR A 623 -3.00 -18.84 -27.15
C THR A 623 -2.08 -19.99 -26.75
N PHE A 624 -2.61 -21.10 -26.25
CA PHE A 624 -1.82 -22.30 -25.94
C PHE A 624 -1.09 -22.81 -27.20
N ALA A 625 -1.82 -22.98 -28.30
CA ALA A 625 -1.25 -23.49 -29.56
C ALA A 625 -0.18 -22.54 -30.14
N ARG A 626 -0.41 -21.23 -30.08
CA ARG A 626 0.57 -20.22 -30.51
C ARG A 626 1.84 -20.25 -29.66
N ALA A 627 1.71 -20.31 -28.35
CA ALA A 627 2.85 -20.38 -27.43
C ALA A 627 3.61 -21.72 -27.56
N GLU A 628 2.92 -22.81 -27.90
CA GLU A 628 3.55 -24.10 -28.19
C GLU A 628 4.37 -24.04 -29.47
N ALA A 629 3.82 -23.49 -30.54
CA ALA A 629 4.51 -23.32 -31.82
C ALA A 629 5.75 -22.41 -31.69
N ALA A 630 5.72 -21.42 -30.83
CA ALA A 630 6.85 -20.55 -30.54
C ALA A 630 7.98 -21.24 -29.73
N GLY A 631 7.75 -22.44 -29.18
CA GLY A 631 8.78 -23.22 -28.49
C GLY A 631 9.22 -22.67 -27.14
N GLY A 632 8.41 -21.83 -26.51
CA GLY A 632 8.71 -21.23 -25.20
C GLY A 632 8.88 -22.24 -24.08
N PHE A 633 9.46 -21.79 -22.95
CA PHE A 633 9.71 -22.65 -21.78
C PHE A 633 8.42 -23.29 -21.27
N PRO A 634 8.37 -24.62 -21.06
CA PRO A 634 7.14 -25.33 -20.73
C PRO A 634 6.43 -24.82 -19.46
N MET A 635 7.19 -24.36 -18.48
CA MET A 635 6.64 -23.86 -17.21
C MET A 635 5.65 -22.69 -17.40
N GLY A 636 5.89 -21.78 -18.38
CA GLY A 636 4.99 -20.69 -18.67
C GLY A 636 3.59 -21.17 -19.11
N ARG A 637 3.52 -22.33 -19.80
CA ARG A 637 2.27 -22.92 -20.29
C ARG A 637 1.63 -23.92 -19.35
N LEU A 638 2.31 -24.32 -18.26
CA LEU A 638 1.85 -25.40 -17.40
C LEU A 638 0.52 -25.06 -16.73
N GLN A 639 0.37 -23.85 -16.19
CA GLN A 639 -0.88 -23.44 -15.55
C GLN A 639 -2.03 -23.37 -16.58
N LEU A 640 -1.75 -22.85 -17.78
CA LEU A 640 -2.75 -22.83 -18.84
C LEU A 640 -3.19 -24.23 -19.27
N ALA A 641 -2.25 -25.19 -19.35
CA ALA A 641 -2.58 -26.59 -19.63
C ALA A 641 -3.48 -27.19 -18.53
N VAL A 642 -3.19 -26.88 -17.24
CA VAL A 642 -4.01 -27.30 -16.10
C VAL A 642 -5.43 -26.73 -16.25
N GLU A 643 -5.58 -25.41 -16.47
CA GLU A 643 -6.89 -24.78 -16.56
C GLU A 643 -7.67 -25.26 -17.80
N LEU A 644 -7.01 -25.40 -18.95
CA LEU A 644 -7.64 -25.95 -20.17
C LEU A 644 -8.10 -27.41 -19.97
N TYR A 645 -7.27 -28.24 -19.32
CA TYR A 645 -7.66 -29.63 -19.03
C TYR A 645 -8.90 -29.66 -18.10
N LEU A 646 -8.89 -28.88 -17.02
CA LEU A 646 -10.04 -28.82 -16.10
C LEU A 646 -11.31 -28.28 -16.77
N THR A 647 -11.17 -27.40 -17.76
CA THR A 647 -12.28 -26.76 -18.46
C THR A 647 -12.84 -27.62 -19.58
N THR A 648 -11.98 -28.31 -20.35
CA THR A 648 -12.38 -29.02 -21.58
C THR A 648 -12.38 -30.54 -21.43
N GLY A 649 -11.57 -31.09 -20.51
CA GLY A 649 -11.32 -32.51 -20.40
C GLY A 649 -10.44 -33.09 -21.51
N GLU A 650 -9.84 -32.24 -22.37
CA GLU A 650 -9.05 -32.69 -23.51
C GLU A 650 -7.73 -33.31 -23.09
N GLN A 651 -7.53 -34.57 -23.51
CA GLN A 651 -6.36 -35.39 -23.13
C GLN A 651 -5.03 -34.73 -23.52
N ALA A 652 -4.98 -33.94 -24.58
CA ALA A 652 -3.75 -33.28 -25.05
C ALA A 652 -3.12 -32.39 -23.98
N TYR A 653 -3.92 -31.65 -23.19
CA TYR A 653 -3.40 -30.79 -22.13
C TYR A 653 -2.88 -31.63 -20.94
N PHE A 654 -3.54 -32.72 -20.62
CA PHE A 654 -3.05 -33.64 -19.60
C PHE A 654 -1.74 -34.34 -20.02
N ASP A 655 -1.63 -34.75 -21.28
CA ASP A 655 -0.39 -35.32 -21.83
C ASP A 655 0.76 -34.29 -21.82
N PHE A 656 0.47 -33.03 -22.08
CA PHE A 656 1.46 -31.95 -21.93
C PHE A 656 1.95 -31.83 -20.46
N ILE A 657 1.05 -31.86 -19.48
CA ILE A 657 1.40 -31.83 -18.07
C ILE A 657 2.30 -33.03 -17.73
N LEU A 658 1.93 -34.25 -18.15
CA LEU A 658 2.70 -35.46 -17.90
C LEU A 658 4.08 -35.46 -18.57
N SER A 659 4.18 -34.94 -19.80
CA SER A 659 5.47 -34.88 -20.51
C SER A 659 6.46 -33.91 -19.88
N ASN A 660 5.96 -32.97 -19.04
CA ASN A 660 6.75 -32.00 -18.29
C ASN A 660 6.83 -32.31 -16.78
N TRP A 661 6.54 -33.57 -16.38
CA TRP A 661 6.40 -33.91 -14.96
C TRP A 661 7.68 -33.70 -14.13
N ASP A 662 8.84 -33.90 -14.71
CA ASP A 662 10.12 -33.65 -14.04
C ASP A 662 10.28 -32.15 -13.69
N THR A 663 9.80 -31.26 -14.58
CA THR A 663 9.74 -29.81 -14.34
C THR A 663 8.73 -29.48 -13.23
N VAL A 664 7.57 -30.15 -13.23
CA VAL A 664 6.56 -30.01 -12.15
C VAL A 664 7.16 -30.37 -10.80
N VAL A 665 7.84 -31.52 -10.71
CA VAL A 665 8.47 -31.98 -9.46
C VAL A 665 9.58 -31.03 -9.01
N ALA A 666 10.42 -30.55 -9.94
CA ALA A 666 11.50 -29.61 -9.62
C ALA A 666 10.98 -28.25 -9.12
N ALA A 667 9.82 -27.82 -9.59
CA ALA A 667 9.20 -26.52 -9.27
C ALA A 667 7.94 -26.63 -8.40
N ALA A 668 7.78 -27.71 -7.64
CA ALA A 668 6.57 -28.00 -6.87
C ALA A 668 6.16 -26.88 -5.88
N GLY A 669 7.13 -26.14 -5.33
CA GLY A 669 6.85 -24.96 -4.48
C GLY A 669 6.20 -23.79 -5.23
N TYR A 670 6.41 -23.69 -6.54
CA TYR A 670 5.82 -22.64 -7.39
C TYR A 670 4.49 -23.11 -8.00
N CYS A 671 4.46 -24.30 -8.60
CA CYS A 671 3.33 -24.80 -9.37
C CYS A 671 2.43 -25.79 -8.62
N GLY A 672 2.85 -26.25 -7.44
CA GLY A 672 2.18 -27.32 -6.71
C GLY A 672 0.72 -27.04 -6.40
N TRP A 673 0.40 -25.80 -6.07
CA TRP A 673 -0.96 -25.40 -5.69
C TRP A 673 -1.99 -25.55 -6.82
N TYR A 674 -1.62 -25.31 -8.09
CA TYR A 674 -2.55 -25.51 -9.21
C TYR A 674 -2.42 -26.91 -9.81
N VAL A 675 -1.23 -27.51 -9.81
CA VAL A 675 -1.04 -28.89 -10.32
C VAL A 675 -1.74 -29.92 -9.42
N ALA A 676 -1.84 -29.69 -8.11
CA ALA A 676 -2.56 -30.52 -7.16
C ALA A 676 -4.01 -30.80 -7.61
N ARG A 677 -4.67 -29.82 -8.25
CA ARG A 677 -6.06 -29.95 -8.75
C ARG A 677 -6.18 -31.04 -9.85
N VAL A 678 -5.13 -31.29 -10.61
CA VAL A 678 -5.07 -32.32 -11.65
C VAL A 678 -4.47 -33.63 -11.10
N GLU A 679 -3.42 -33.53 -10.28
CA GLU A 679 -2.75 -34.69 -9.70
C GLU A 679 -3.70 -35.56 -8.85
N LYS A 680 -4.64 -34.95 -8.16
CA LYS A 680 -5.68 -35.66 -7.40
C LYS A 680 -6.52 -36.61 -8.29
N GLN A 681 -6.67 -36.32 -9.58
CA GLN A 681 -7.34 -37.23 -10.53
C GLN A 681 -6.45 -38.43 -10.92
N MET A 682 -5.12 -38.33 -10.73
CA MET A 682 -4.16 -39.41 -10.97
C MET A 682 -4.05 -40.36 -9.78
N GLU A 683 -4.42 -39.88 -8.58
CA GLU A 683 -4.30 -40.61 -7.33
C GLU A 683 -5.06 -41.94 -7.38
N GLY A 684 -4.46 -43.01 -6.83
CA GLY A 684 -5.03 -44.35 -6.88
C GLY A 684 -4.84 -45.10 -8.22
N GLN A 685 -4.45 -44.45 -9.30
CA GLN A 685 -4.21 -45.10 -10.59
C GLN A 685 -2.80 -45.68 -10.67
N ARG A 686 -2.69 -47.02 -10.87
CA ARG A 686 -1.39 -47.76 -10.90
C ARG A 686 -0.38 -47.15 -11.89
N LYS A 687 -0.85 -46.65 -13.03
CA LYS A 687 0.00 -46.09 -14.10
C LYS A 687 0.72 -44.81 -13.70
N TYR A 688 0.16 -44.02 -12.78
CA TYR A 688 0.72 -42.74 -12.32
C TYR A 688 1.39 -42.79 -10.95
N ARG A 689 1.53 -43.98 -10.37
CA ARG A 689 2.06 -44.16 -9.00
C ARG A 689 3.42 -43.50 -8.78
N LYS A 690 4.30 -43.55 -9.78
CA LYS A 690 5.63 -42.92 -9.69
C LYS A 690 5.56 -41.42 -9.71
N GLN A 691 4.73 -40.85 -10.57
CA GLN A 691 4.51 -39.39 -10.69
C GLN A 691 3.95 -38.81 -9.42
N CYS A 692 2.87 -39.36 -8.88
CA CYS A 692 2.27 -38.97 -7.62
C CYS A 692 3.25 -39.07 -6.44
N ALA A 693 4.03 -40.18 -6.37
CA ALA A 693 5.02 -40.33 -5.31
C ALA A 693 6.13 -39.26 -5.38
N ALA A 694 6.67 -38.99 -6.58
CA ALA A 694 7.71 -37.98 -6.77
C ALA A 694 7.17 -36.55 -6.47
N PHE A 695 5.95 -36.26 -6.86
CA PHE A 695 5.32 -34.97 -6.58
C PHE A 695 5.07 -34.78 -5.07
N ARG A 696 4.55 -35.80 -4.41
CA ARG A 696 4.36 -35.79 -2.96
C ARG A 696 5.66 -35.61 -2.18
N GLU A 697 6.73 -36.26 -2.58
CA GLU A 697 8.08 -36.05 -2.01
C GLU A 697 8.58 -34.60 -2.22
N ALA A 698 8.34 -34.03 -3.39
CA ALA A 698 8.69 -32.64 -3.67
C ALA A 698 7.88 -31.65 -2.80
N LEU A 699 6.59 -31.91 -2.58
CA LEU A 699 5.76 -31.13 -1.67
C LEU A 699 6.23 -31.25 -0.21
N GLN A 700 6.69 -32.42 0.23
CA GLN A 700 7.28 -32.57 1.58
C GLN A 700 8.57 -31.74 1.73
N ARG A 701 9.44 -31.70 0.70
CA ARG A 701 10.61 -30.81 0.69
C ARG A 701 10.19 -29.33 0.71
N TYR A 702 9.17 -28.96 -0.06
CA TYR A 702 8.62 -27.59 -0.05
C TYR A 702 8.05 -27.22 1.32
N ARG A 703 7.40 -28.16 2.02
CA ARG A 703 6.88 -27.93 3.37
C ARG A 703 8.00 -27.49 4.34
N VAL A 704 9.17 -28.11 4.29
CA VAL A 704 10.30 -27.70 5.14
C VAL A 704 10.72 -26.25 4.86
N MET A 705 10.76 -25.86 3.59
CA MET A 705 11.06 -24.46 3.21
C MET A 705 9.96 -23.51 3.67
N LEU A 706 8.71 -23.89 3.54
CA LEU A 706 7.54 -23.11 3.98
C LEU A 706 7.55 -22.89 5.50
N ASP A 707 7.88 -23.93 6.28
CA ASP A 707 8.00 -23.81 7.73
C ASP A 707 9.10 -22.81 8.12
N ALA A 708 10.23 -22.83 7.41
CA ALA A 708 11.30 -21.87 7.62
C ALA A 708 10.86 -20.45 7.29
N GLN A 709 10.14 -20.23 6.19
CA GLN A 709 9.58 -18.92 5.82
C GLN A 709 8.54 -18.44 6.84
N SER A 710 7.66 -19.30 7.31
CA SER A 710 6.66 -18.97 8.33
C SER A 710 7.27 -18.62 9.68
N ALA A 711 8.47 -19.17 9.97
CA ALA A 711 9.22 -18.89 11.19
C ALA A 711 10.05 -17.59 11.13
N GLU A 712 10.14 -16.91 9.98
CA GLU A 712 10.89 -15.64 9.85
C GLU A 712 10.26 -14.49 10.64
N THR A 713 8.97 -14.58 10.95
CA THR A 713 8.23 -13.57 11.70
C THR A 713 7.39 -14.19 12.81
N PRO A 714 7.03 -13.43 13.83
CA PRO A 714 6.11 -13.93 14.85
C PRO A 714 4.69 -14.20 14.34
N TYR A 715 4.36 -13.69 13.15
CA TYR A 715 3.02 -13.75 12.57
C TYR A 715 2.74 -15.03 11.76
N GLY A 716 3.76 -15.86 11.50
CA GLY A 716 3.61 -17.10 10.74
C GLY A 716 3.55 -16.89 9.22
N VAL A 717 3.83 -15.69 8.74
CA VAL A 717 3.88 -15.31 7.32
C VAL A 717 5.17 -14.55 7.00
N PRO A 718 5.70 -14.63 5.77
CA PRO A 718 6.85 -13.82 5.38
C PRO A 718 6.46 -12.33 5.32
N TYR A 719 7.35 -11.45 5.79
CA TYR A 719 7.15 -10.00 5.76
C TYR A 719 8.18 -9.36 4.83
N ARG A 720 7.76 -8.98 3.65
CA ARG A 720 8.59 -8.44 2.56
C ARG A 720 7.98 -7.15 2.02
N PRO A 721 7.85 -6.10 2.84
CA PRO A 721 7.18 -4.88 2.40
C PRO A 721 7.97 -4.20 1.27
N SER A 722 7.25 -3.84 0.21
CA SER A 722 7.68 -2.88 -0.80
C SER A 722 7.35 -1.45 -0.36
N ILE A 723 7.41 -0.48 -1.27
CA ILE A 723 6.96 0.88 -0.97
C ILE A 723 5.46 0.94 -0.66
N TRP A 724 4.68 0.00 -1.23
CA TRP A 724 3.24 -0.10 -0.94
C TRP A 724 2.91 -0.87 0.33
N GLY A 725 3.82 -1.66 0.87
CA GLY A 725 3.57 -2.49 2.04
C GLY A 725 3.70 -3.99 1.77
N ALA A 726 3.21 -4.82 2.70
CA ALA A 726 3.37 -6.27 2.66
C ALA A 726 2.06 -7.06 2.40
N GLY A 727 0.90 -6.40 2.47
CA GLY A 727 -0.40 -7.07 2.54
C GLY A 727 -0.76 -7.88 1.29
N TRP A 728 -0.43 -7.39 0.10
CA TRP A 728 -0.77 -8.10 -1.14
C TRP A 728 -0.03 -9.43 -1.30
N ASP A 729 1.27 -9.44 -1.02
CA ASP A 729 2.07 -10.67 -1.07
C ASP A 729 1.61 -11.70 -0.04
N ILE A 730 1.22 -11.25 1.15
CA ILE A 730 0.71 -12.11 2.22
C ILE A 730 -0.64 -12.72 1.84
N GLN A 731 -1.53 -11.97 1.19
CA GLN A 731 -2.79 -12.51 0.68
C GLN A 731 -2.54 -13.58 -0.39
N SER A 732 -1.67 -13.31 -1.36
CA SER A 732 -1.26 -14.29 -2.38
C SER A 732 -0.60 -15.53 -1.77
N PHE A 733 0.19 -15.37 -0.72
CA PHE A 733 0.77 -16.48 0.04
C PHE A 733 -0.31 -17.38 0.63
N GLY A 734 -1.27 -16.81 1.38
CA GLY A 734 -2.37 -17.58 1.97
C GLY A 734 -3.25 -18.26 0.92
N TYR A 735 -3.60 -17.54 -0.16
CA TYR A 735 -4.38 -18.05 -1.28
C TYR A 735 -3.80 -19.35 -1.88
N ARG A 736 -2.51 -19.36 -2.20
CA ARG A 736 -1.84 -20.55 -2.79
C ARG A 736 -1.83 -21.73 -1.82
N HIS A 737 -1.67 -21.48 -0.53
CA HIS A 737 -1.58 -22.52 0.47
C HIS A 737 -2.92 -23.16 0.81
N TYR A 738 -4.06 -22.51 0.54
CA TYR A 738 -5.37 -23.12 0.62
C TYR A 738 -5.47 -24.40 -0.22
N PHE A 739 -5.05 -24.35 -1.49
CA PHE A 739 -5.13 -25.51 -2.38
C PHE A 739 -4.22 -26.65 -1.94
N LEU A 740 -3.07 -26.34 -1.37
CA LEU A 740 -2.15 -27.34 -0.81
C LEU A 740 -2.71 -27.97 0.48
N ALA A 741 -3.23 -27.18 1.39
CA ALA A 741 -3.84 -27.67 2.63
C ALA A 741 -5.09 -28.54 2.35
N LYS A 742 -5.92 -28.13 1.40
CA LYS A 742 -7.10 -28.90 1.00
C LYS A 742 -6.74 -30.22 0.30
N ALA A 743 -5.72 -30.20 -0.59
CA ALA A 743 -5.30 -31.40 -1.34
C ALA A 743 -4.44 -32.37 -0.53
N TYR A 744 -3.59 -31.87 0.36
CA TYR A 744 -2.63 -32.65 1.13
C TYR A 744 -2.62 -32.26 2.62
N PRO A 745 -3.73 -32.51 3.34
CA PRO A 745 -3.86 -32.11 4.74
C PRO A 745 -2.89 -32.84 5.69
N ASP A 746 -2.31 -33.96 5.26
CA ASP A 746 -1.26 -34.67 5.99
C ASP A 746 0.15 -34.08 5.79
N ILE A 747 0.34 -33.18 4.83
CA ILE A 747 1.58 -32.42 4.58
C ILE A 747 1.45 -30.97 5.03
N PHE A 748 0.35 -30.31 4.69
CA PHE A 748 0.11 -28.89 4.94
C PHE A 748 -1.04 -28.70 5.93
N SER A 749 -0.82 -27.87 6.95
CA SER A 749 -1.88 -27.43 7.85
C SER A 749 -2.61 -26.21 7.28
N PRO A 750 -3.79 -25.85 7.80
CA PRO A 750 -4.47 -24.61 7.44
C PRO A 750 -3.78 -23.36 7.99
N ASP A 751 -2.74 -23.49 8.80
CA ASP A 751 -2.13 -22.37 9.55
C ASP A 751 -1.66 -21.23 8.65
N GLN A 752 -1.06 -21.53 7.48
CA GLN A 752 -0.59 -20.51 6.56
C GLN A 752 -1.74 -19.63 6.00
N VAL A 753 -2.90 -20.23 5.80
CA VAL A 753 -4.10 -19.52 5.33
C VAL A 753 -4.65 -18.64 6.44
N LEU A 754 -4.77 -19.22 7.65
CA LEU A 754 -5.29 -18.50 8.83
C LEU A 754 -4.37 -17.36 9.27
N ASP A 755 -3.06 -17.61 9.25
CA ASP A 755 -2.07 -16.59 9.62
C ASP A 755 -2.04 -15.43 8.62
N ALA A 756 -2.19 -15.71 7.32
CA ALA A 756 -2.34 -14.68 6.28
C ALA A 756 -3.62 -13.86 6.49
N LEU A 757 -4.76 -14.51 6.73
CA LEU A 757 -6.02 -13.83 7.01
C LEU A 757 -5.93 -12.93 8.26
N HIS A 758 -5.39 -13.46 9.35
CA HIS A 758 -5.26 -12.69 10.59
C HIS A 758 -4.31 -11.50 10.43
N PHE A 759 -3.27 -11.62 9.59
CA PHE A 759 -2.38 -10.52 9.28
C PHE A 759 -3.17 -9.36 8.63
N ILE A 760 -4.00 -9.66 7.66
CA ILE A 760 -4.86 -8.65 7.00
C ILE A 760 -5.88 -8.05 7.97
N LEU A 761 -6.36 -8.84 8.92
CA LEU A 761 -7.40 -8.44 9.89
C LEU A 761 -6.85 -7.82 11.19
N GLY A 762 -5.60 -7.36 11.23
CA GLY A 762 -5.06 -6.55 12.33
C GLY A 762 -3.95 -7.20 13.17
N ARG A 763 -3.60 -8.48 12.93
CA ARG A 763 -2.46 -9.14 13.59
C ARG A 763 -1.17 -8.92 12.77
N HIS A 764 -0.69 -7.69 12.71
CA HIS A 764 0.46 -7.27 11.94
C HIS A 764 1.36 -6.32 12.75
N PRO A 765 2.63 -6.07 12.35
CA PRO A 765 3.55 -5.25 13.14
C PRO A 765 3.13 -3.77 13.21
N GLY A 766 3.51 -3.13 14.32
CA GLY A 766 3.29 -1.71 14.59
C GLY A 766 2.11 -1.40 15.49
N SER A 767 2.01 -0.16 15.90
CA SER A 767 1.00 0.30 16.89
C SER A 767 -0.41 0.46 16.31
N ASN A 768 -0.52 0.74 15.02
CA ASN A 768 -1.82 0.80 14.33
C ASN A 768 -2.22 -0.62 13.90
N GLN A 769 -3.27 -1.16 14.51
CA GLN A 769 -3.79 -2.51 14.28
C GLN A 769 -5.04 -2.52 13.39
N ALA A 770 -5.28 -1.46 12.61
CA ALA A 770 -6.43 -1.41 11.72
C ALA A 770 -6.42 -2.59 10.74
N SER A 771 -7.57 -3.19 10.49
CA SER A 771 -7.75 -4.14 9.40
C SER A 771 -7.39 -3.48 8.06
N PHE A 772 -6.74 -4.19 7.16
CA PHE A 772 -6.45 -3.67 5.82
C PHE A 772 -7.70 -3.60 4.94
N ALA A 773 -8.71 -4.39 5.26
CA ALA A 773 -9.99 -4.38 4.54
C ALA A 773 -10.87 -3.24 5.05
N GLY A 774 -11.12 -2.25 4.21
CA GLY A 774 -11.95 -1.09 4.52
C GLY A 774 -13.34 -1.48 5.03
N GLY A 775 -13.76 -0.92 6.17
CA GLY A 775 -15.06 -1.21 6.80
C GLY A 775 -15.16 -2.55 7.51
N VAL A 776 -14.10 -3.32 7.61
CA VAL A 776 -14.12 -4.65 8.22
C VAL A 776 -13.36 -4.65 9.54
N GLY A 777 -13.99 -5.17 10.60
CA GLY A 777 -13.41 -5.27 11.93
C GLY A 777 -13.74 -4.10 12.83
N ALA A 778 -13.16 -4.08 14.04
CA ALA A 778 -13.36 -3.03 15.05
C ALA A 778 -12.79 -1.68 14.60
N SER A 779 -11.71 -1.71 13.85
CA SER A 779 -11.16 -0.55 13.13
C SER A 779 -10.54 -1.02 11.81
N SER A 780 -10.62 -0.19 10.78
CA SER A 780 -10.06 -0.52 9.48
C SER A 780 -9.30 0.65 8.88
N ALA A 781 -8.36 0.35 7.99
CA ALA A 781 -7.77 1.36 7.13
C ALA A 781 -8.83 1.94 6.18
N THR A 782 -8.64 3.18 5.78
CA THR A 782 -9.44 3.81 4.74
C THR A 782 -8.65 3.77 3.44
N VAL A 783 -9.22 3.18 2.41
CA VAL A 783 -8.57 3.13 1.10
C VAL A 783 -8.57 4.52 0.44
N GLY A 784 -7.53 4.79 -0.33
CA GLY A 784 -7.44 6.06 -1.02
C GLY A 784 -6.38 6.06 -2.11
N TYR A 785 -6.84 6.08 -3.36
CA TYR A 785 -5.98 6.26 -4.53
C TYR A 785 -6.80 6.79 -5.72
N GLY A 786 -6.13 7.42 -6.69
CA GLY A 786 -6.76 7.93 -7.88
C GLY A 786 -7.92 8.88 -7.57
N LEU A 787 -9.04 8.69 -8.20
CA LEU A 787 -10.23 9.53 -8.03
C LEU A 787 -10.77 9.55 -6.60
N ASN A 788 -10.64 8.46 -5.86
CA ASN A 788 -11.17 8.35 -4.51
C ASN A 788 -10.45 9.24 -3.50
N ARG A 789 -9.22 9.64 -3.77
CA ARG A 789 -8.47 10.53 -2.89
C ARG A 789 -8.97 11.98 -2.91
N ALA A 790 -9.60 12.37 -4.02
CA ALA A 790 -10.06 13.74 -4.20
C ALA A 790 -11.26 14.08 -3.32
N ASP A 791 -12.16 13.16 -3.11
CA ASP A 791 -13.42 13.36 -2.41
C ASP A 791 -13.44 12.79 -0.98
N TRP A 792 -12.32 12.24 -0.52
CA TRP A 792 -12.23 11.62 0.80
C TRP A 792 -13.13 10.39 0.94
N SER A 793 -13.42 9.73 -0.17
CA SER A 793 -14.35 8.61 -0.21
C SER A 793 -13.83 7.42 0.59
N TYR A 794 -14.72 6.82 1.29
CA TYR A 794 -14.56 5.56 1.96
C TYR A 794 -15.22 4.47 1.13
N ILE A 795 -14.45 3.47 0.69
CA ILE A 795 -14.96 2.34 -0.10
C ILE A 795 -14.85 1.07 0.75
N PRO A 796 -15.98 0.53 1.24
CA PRO A 796 -15.96 -0.75 1.94
C PRO A 796 -15.42 -1.87 1.06
N GLY A 797 -14.64 -2.78 1.64
CA GLY A 797 -14.11 -3.95 0.94
C GLY A 797 -12.84 -3.71 0.13
N GLY A 798 -12.48 -2.46 -0.13
CA GLY A 798 -11.16 -2.14 -0.67
C GLY A 798 -10.08 -2.55 0.33
N THR A 799 -9.10 -3.35 -0.11
CA THR A 799 -8.05 -3.86 0.78
C THR A 799 -6.73 -3.16 0.47
N VAL A 800 -6.26 -2.37 1.43
CA VAL A 800 -5.03 -1.60 1.28
C VAL A 800 -3.79 -2.49 1.23
N SER A 801 -2.71 -1.95 0.68
CA SER A 801 -1.39 -2.61 0.64
C SER A 801 -0.80 -2.87 2.04
N GLY A 802 -1.19 -2.05 3.02
CA GLY A 802 -0.97 -2.30 4.44
C GLY A 802 0.36 -1.81 4.98
N THR A 803 0.89 -2.50 5.99
CA THR A 803 2.10 -2.07 6.68
C THR A 803 3.31 -1.96 5.77
N ALA A 804 3.90 -0.76 5.75
CA ALA A 804 5.19 -0.46 5.14
C ALA A 804 6.31 -0.53 6.18
N LEU A 805 7.54 -0.47 5.72
CA LEU A 805 8.72 -0.46 6.57
C LEU A 805 9.52 0.82 6.35
N ILE A 806 9.55 1.67 7.36
CA ILE A 806 10.53 2.75 7.42
C ILE A 806 11.84 2.12 7.85
N ARG A 807 12.74 1.96 6.91
CA ARG A 807 13.99 1.21 7.12
C ARG A 807 14.91 1.89 8.15
N PRO A 808 15.63 1.07 8.93
CA PRO A 808 15.78 -0.39 8.75
C PRO A 808 14.70 -1.23 9.45
N ASP A 809 13.94 -0.71 10.39
CA ASP A 809 13.23 -1.56 11.36
C ASP A 809 11.91 -1.01 11.92
N PHE A 810 11.40 0.12 11.45
CA PHE A 810 10.16 0.72 11.97
C PHE A 810 8.95 0.37 11.08
N PRO A 811 8.04 -0.50 11.53
CA PRO A 811 6.81 -0.80 10.81
C PRO A 811 5.79 0.33 10.98
N GLU A 812 5.12 0.69 9.91
CA GLU A 812 4.15 1.78 9.92
C GLU A 812 2.91 1.44 9.08
N LEU A 813 1.76 1.81 9.61
CA LEU A 813 0.51 1.90 8.85
C LEU A 813 -0.10 3.27 9.14
N LEU A 814 0.02 4.19 8.21
CA LEU A 814 -0.65 5.49 8.26
C LEU A 814 -2.08 5.38 7.73
N THR A 815 -2.84 6.43 7.91
CA THR A 815 -4.25 6.47 7.53
C THR A 815 -4.46 7.52 6.44
N PHE A 816 -5.20 7.17 5.38
CA PHE A 816 -5.73 8.14 4.44
C PHE A 816 -6.53 9.24 5.20
N PRO A 817 -6.56 10.50 4.79
CA PRO A 817 -6.05 11.02 3.51
C PRO A 817 -4.59 11.48 3.55
N TYR A 818 -4.08 11.90 2.37
CA TYR A 818 -2.75 12.49 2.14
C TYR A 818 -1.57 11.52 2.29
N LEU A 819 -1.89 10.22 2.26
CA LEU A 819 -0.93 9.16 2.05
C LEU A 819 -1.57 8.10 1.16
N TRP A 820 -0.92 7.72 0.07
CA TRP A 820 -1.50 6.75 -0.85
C TRP A 820 -0.78 5.40 -0.84
N GLN A 821 0.51 5.35 -0.71
CA GLN A 821 1.26 4.08 -0.83
C GLN A 821 0.82 3.00 0.16
N GLN A 822 0.69 3.29 1.45
CA GLN A 822 0.27 2.30 2.47
C GLN A 822 -1.23 2.01 2.45
N VAL A 823 -2.03 2.92 1.95
CA VAL A 823 -3.50 2.80 1.90
C VAL A 823 -4.03 2.67 0.48
N GLU A 824 -3.13 2.46 -0.45
CA GLU A 824 -3.45 2.20 -1.84
C GLU A 824 -4.07 0.81 -2.01
N TYR A 825 -4.98 0.69 -2.93
CA TYR A 825 -5.49 -0.58 -3.42
C TYR A 825 -5.20 -0.71 -4.92
N VAL A 826 -5.09 -1.95 -5.38
CA VAL A 826 -5.08 -2.28 -6.81
C VAL A 826 -5.90 -3.54 -7.03
N LEU A 827 -6.58 -3.62 -8.16
CA LEU A 827 -7.25 -4.84 -8.58
C LEU A 827 -6.24 -5.95 -8.87
N GLY A 828 -6.56 -7.18 -8.46
CA GLY A 828 -5.67 -8.33 -8.60
C GLY A 828 -4.53 -8.38 -7.58
N GLY A 829 -4.35 -7.33 -6.76
CA GLY A 829 -3.35 -7.28 -5.69
C GLY A 829 -3.91 -7.58 -4.30
N GLY A 830 -5.19 -7.31 -4.07
CA GLY A 830 -5.75 -7.31 -2.74
C GLY A 830 -7.16 -7.88 -2.62
N SER A 831 -8.16 -7.07 -2.67
CA SER A 831 -9.54 -7.31 -2.21
C SER A 831 -10.16 -8.69 -2.48
N SER A 832 -10.10 -9.21 -3.71
CA SER A 832 -10.64 -10.54 -4.00
C SER A 832 -9.83 -11.68 -3.39
N HIS A 833 -8.52 -11.51 -3.25
CA HIS A 833 -7.71 -12.48 -2.49
C HIS A 833 -8.10 -12.50 -1.01
N TYR A 834 -8.35 -11.33 -0.41
CA TYR A 834 -8.86 -11.23 0.95
C TYR A 834 -10.22 -11.92 1.10
N MET A 835 -11.16 -11.64 0.20
CA MET A 835 -12.46 -12.34 0.16
C MET A 835 -12.28 -13.86 0.11
N PHE A 836 -11.40 -14.34 -0.78
CA PHE A 836 -11.07 -15.76 -0.87
C PHE A 836 -10.53 -16.32 0.44
N LEU A 837 -9.63 -15.62 1.14
CA LEU A 837 -9.05 -16.08 2.41
C LEU A 837 -10.10 -16.22 3.52
N VAL A 838 -11.09 -15.33 3.58
CA VAL A 838 -12.19 -15.44 4.55
C VAL A 838 -13.04 -16.69 4.29
N LEU A 839 -13.40 -16.92 3.02
CA LEU A 839 -14.15 -18.11 2.60
C LEU A 839 -13.34 -19.39 2.83
N ALA A 840 -12.04 -19.36 2.53
CA ALA A 840 -11.11 -20.46 2.77
C ALA A 840 -10.97 -20.81 4.25
N ALA A 841 -10.91 -19.80 5.13
CA ALA A 841 -10.86 -20.03 6.57
C ALA A 841 -12.14 -20.73 7.08
N LYS A 842 -13.29 -20.32 6.56
CA LYS A 842 -14.59 -20.97 6.86
C LYS A 842 -14.63 -22.42 6.37
N ASP A 843 -14.15 -22.70 5.15
CA ASP A 843 -14.10 -24.05 4.58
C ASP A 843 -13.13 -24.98 5.34
N LEU A 844 -11.95 -24.48 5.71
CA LEU A 844 -10.92 -25.30 6.38
C LEU A 844 -11.19 -25.57 7.86
N VAL A 845 -12.00 -24.77 8.53
CA VAL A 845 -12.23 -24.84 9.99
C VAL A 845 -13.68 -25.16 10.33
N GLY A 846 -14.61 -24.82 9.44
CA GLY A 846 -16.06 -24.93 9.68
C GLY A 846 -16.64 -26.33 9.49
N GLU A 847 -15.87 -27.29 9.00
CA GLU A 847 -16.20 -28.73 8.95
C GLU A 847 -15.78 -29.35 10.32
#